data_dc032f9d79fbfb404ce1cb6b9af86a88
#
_entry.id   dc032f9d79fbfb404ce1cb6b9af86a88
#
_cell.length_a   1.000
_cell.length_b   1.000
_cell.length_c   1.000
_cell.angle_alpha   90.00
_cell.angle_beta   90.00
_cell.angle_gamma   90.00
#
_symmetry.space_group_name_H-M   'P 1'
#
loop_
_entity.id
_entity.type
_entity.pdbx_description
1 polymer ?
#
loop_
_entity_poly.entity_id
_entity_poly.type
_entity_poly.pdbx_seq_one_letter_code
_entity_poly.pdbx_strand_id
1 'polypeptide(L)'
;MMEQGRDREMARKIIGMKLFNLKIPDLPLFNLLHFFWRKTMEATATKEHLNFQTEVKQLLKLMIHSLYSNKEIFLRELISNASDAADKLRFEALTDGALYESDSDLKIRVSYDMAARTVTVADNGIGMSRQEVIDHIGTIAKSGTREFFDALTGDQAKDAHLIGQFGVGFYSAFIVADKVTLTTRRAGLTHEHGVRWESGGEGDYTLETVEKPDRGTEVTLHLREGEDELLNGWRLRSIIRKYSDHITLPIVMKKEEWSQEKNENIVTEEDETINQASALWARPKNEISEEQYNEFYKHVAHDFEPPLAYVHARVEGKQEYTQLLYIPSRAPFDLYDRESRHGIKLYVRRVFIMDDAKQLLPNYLRFVRGIIDSNDLPLNVSREILQESKDIEAMRAGSVKKVLGLLDDLAQSETDDGKARFKTFWKEFGQVMKEGVAEDYANRERIAKLLRFVSTHSDSEEQDVSLSDYVGRMKDGQEKIYYVTADSLTAAKSSPHLEIFRKKDIEVILLFDRVDEWLVANLPEFEGKHLQSVAKGSLDLGKLEDEAEKKEQEKEAGEYKELTEKIKEVLGEQVKDVRITLRLTESPACLVTETHDMSGNLERLLKSAGQKVTHTKPILEINPYHPMVERLKAEETHFADWSHILFDQALLAEGGQLDDPAGFVKRINQLFLSTGNTA
;
A
#
# COMPACT_ATOMS: atom_id res chain seq x y z
N MET A 1 -17.31 -42.33 29.39
CA MET A 1 -18.04 -43.24 30.34
C MET A 1 -18.30 -42.62 31.73
N MET A 2 -18.04 -41.34 31.96
CA MET A 2 -18.32 -40.68 33.25
C MET A 2 -19.47 -39.67 33.25
N GLU A 3 -20.03 -39.32 32.12
CA GLU A 3 -21.18 -38.39 32.03
C GLU A 3 -22.57 -39.07 32.06
N GLN A 4 -22.67 -40.34 31.72
CA GLN A 4 -23.93 -41.06 31.76
C GLN A 4 -24.39 -41.52 33.20
N GLY A 5 -23.56 -41.34 34.20
CA GLY A 5 -23.86 -41.67 35.59
C GLY A 5 -24.63 -40.61 36.36
N ARG A 6 -24.44 -39.31 36.03
CA ARG A 6 -25.06 -38.17 36.75
C ARG A 6 -26.54 -37.96 36.37
N ASP A 7 -26.87 -38.21 35.16
CA ASP A 7 -28.25 -38.00 34.66
C ASP A 7 -29.24 -39.08 35.17
N ARG A 8 -28.75 -40.27 35.46
CA ARG A 8 -29.60 -41.33 36.05
C ARG A 8 -29.90 -41.11 37.53
N GLU A 9 -29.04 -40.44 38.26
CA GLU A 9 -29.25 -40.15 39.70
C GLU A 9 -30.17 -38.91 39.89
N MET A 10 -30.13 -37.96 38.99
CA MET A 10 -31.02 -36.79 38.97
C MET A 10 -32.47 -37.19 38.55
N ALA A 11 -32.62 -38.10 37.59
CA ALA A 11 -33.92 -38.61 37.19
C ALA A 11 -34.61 -39.41 38.30
N ARG A 12 -33.86 -40.16 39.13
CA ARG A 12 -34.42 -40.91 40.28
C ARG A 12 -34.88 -39.99 41.41
N LYS A 13 -34.29 -38.82 41.62
CA LYS A 13 -34.71 -37.82 42.64
C LYS A 13 -35.95 -37.07 42.23
N ILE A 14 -36.18 -36.83 40.94
CA ILE A 14 -37.38 -36.08 40.45
C ILE A 14 -38.61 -36.98 40.41
N ILE A 15 -38.47 -38.29 40.19
CA ILE A 15 -39.57 -39.25 40.18
C ILE A 15 -40.01 -39.64 41.60
N GLY A 16 -39.13 -39.57 42.61
CA GLY A 16 -39.45 -39.91 43.99
C GLY A 16 -40.28 -38.88 44.78
N MET A 17 -40.42 -37.64 44.29
CA MET A 17 -41.07 -36.55 45.04
C MET A 17 -42.50 -36.22 44.66
N LYS A 18 -43.15 -36.87 43.70
CA LYS A 18 -44.51 -36.54 43.23
C LYS A 18 -45.54 -37.67 43.23
N LEU A 19 -45.26 -38.82 43.87
CA LEU A 19 -46.20 -39.95 43.91
C LEU A 19 -46.78 -40.32 45.28
N PHE A 20 -46.92 -39.33 46.21
CA PHE A 20 -47.40 -39.62 47.54
C PHE A 20 -48.81 -39.07 47.85
N ASN A 21 -49.69 -38.82 46.88
CA ASN A 21 -51.11 -38.58 47.21
C ASN A 21 -52.04 -38.78 45.98
N LEU A 22 -52.26 -40.05 45.53
CA LEU A 22 -53.43 -40.37 44.71
C LEU A 22 -53.74 -41.86 44.87
N LYS A 23 -54.81 -42.19 45.63
CA LYS A 23 -55.43 -43.52 45.67
C LYS A 23 -56.18 -43.71 44.37
N ILE A 24 -55.74 -44.64 43.51
CA ILE A 24 -56.49 -45.13 42.34
C ILE A 24 -56.30 -46.62 42.31
N PRO A 25 -57.44 -47.41 42.20
CA PRO A 25 -57.38 -48.87 42.23
C PRO A 25 -56.97 -49.49 40.89
N ASP A 26 -56.18 -50.56 41.00
CA ASP A 26 -55.87 -51.64 40.05
C ASP A 26 -56.06 -51.39 38.54
N LEU A 27 -55.01 -50.89 37.88
CA LEU A 27 -54.75 -51.14 36.48
C LEU A 27 -53.25 -51.45 36.31
N PRO A 28 -52.80 -52.37 35.45
CA PRO A 28 -51.46 -52.87 35.40
C PRO A 28 -50.49 -51.74 34.94
N LEU A 29 -49.64 -51.32 35.85
CA LEU A 29 -48.59 -50.24 35.69
C LEU A 29 -47.73 -50.41 34.42
N PHE A 30 -47.72 -51.55 33.83
CA PHE A 30 -46.86 -51.87 32.67
C PHE A 30 -47.36 -51.22 31.35
N ASN A 31 -48.64 -51.03 31.19
CA ASN A 31 -49.22 -50.47 29.97
C ASN A 31 -49.21 -48.90 29.97
N LEU A 32 -49.25 -48.27 31.14
CA LEU A 32 -49.18 -46.81 31.23
C LEU A 32 -47.75 -46.27 31.00
N LEU A 33 -46.76 -47.02 31.48
CA LEU A 33 -45.32 -46.63 31.23
C LEU A 33 -44.95 -46.82 29.74
N HIS A 34 -45.53 -47.82 29.06
CA HIS A 34 -45.28 -48.00 27.62
C HIS A 34 -46.02 -46.98 26.75
N PHE A 35 -47.18 -46.47 27.20
CA PHE A 35 -47.89 -45.39 26.47
C PHE A 35 -47.23 -44.00 26.64
N PHE A 36 -46.72 -43.71 27.85
CA PHE A 36 -45.94 -42.49 28.06
C PHE A 36 -44.56 -42.55 27.41
N TRP A 37 -43.92 -43.72 27.37
CA TRP A 37 -42.61 -43.89 26.73
C TRP A 37 -42.71 -43.84 25.21
N ARG A 38 -43.85 -44.32 24.63
CA ARG A 38 -44.05 -44.15 23.18
C ARG A 38 -44.41 -42.75 22.75
N LYS A 39 -44.97 -41.92 23.60
CA LYS A 39 -45.29 -40.54 23.28
C LYS A 39 -44.10 -39.59 23.46
N THR A 40 -43.03 -40.00 24.15
CA THR A 40 -41.80 -39.20 24.33
C THR A 40 -40.69 -39.63 23.37
N MET A 41 -40.86 -40.67 22.53
CA MET A 41 -39.82 -41.12 21.59
C MET A 41 -40.24 -41.03 20.10
N GLU A 42 -41.30 -40.36 19.77
CA GLU A 42 -41.58 -39.93 18.41
C GLU A 42 -41.43 -38.43 18.29
N ALA A 43 -40.22 -37.88 18.67
CA ALA A 43 -39.70 -36.69 18.06
C ALA A 43 -39.16 -37.13 16.70
N THR A 44 -40.02 -37.34 15.72
CA THR A 44 -39.64 -37.30 14.31
C THR A 44 -38.96 -35.93 14.11
N ALA A 45 -37.66 -35.96 13.82
CA ALA A 45 -36.93 -34.80 13.43
C ALA A 45 -37.50 -34.30 12.09
N THR A 46 -38.61 -33.59 12.15
CA THR A 46 -39.13 -32.80 11.05
C THR A 46 -38.16 -31.62 10.88
N LYS A 47 -37.40 -31.66 9.79
CA LYS A 47 -36.59 -30.52 9.36
C LYS A 47 -37.56 -29.39 9.01
N GLU A 48 -37.71 -28.44 9.93
CA GLU A 48 -38.51 -27.25 9.69
C GLU A 48 -37.66 -26.23 8.98
N HIS A 49 -38.12 -25.73 7.85
CA HIS A 49 -37.58 -24.54 7.19
C HIS A 49 -38.27 -23.31 7.78
N LEU A 50 -37.55 -22.57 8.62
CA LEU A 50 -38.02 -21.33 9.17
C LEU A 50 -37.32 -20.19 8.46
N ASN A 51 -38.07 -19.16 8.10
CA ASN A 51 -37.51 -17.91 7.57
C ASN A 51 -37.04 -16.99 8.72
N PHE A 52 -35.92 -16.29 8.52
CA PHE A 52 -35.53 -15.25 9.45
C PHE A 52 -36.55 -14.14 9.46
N GLN A 53 -36.92 -13.65 10.66
CA GLN A 53 -37.74 -12.46 10.82
C GLN A 53 -36.83 -11.26 11.03
N THR A 54 -37.17 -10.11 10.41
CA THR A 54 -36.36 -8.90 10.44
C THR A 54 -37.10 -7.80 11.22
N GLU A 55 -36.44 -7.22 12.22
CA GLU A 55 -36.89 -6.01 12.87
C GLU A 55 -36.37 -4.79 12.10
N VAL A 56 -37.20 -4.24 11.21
CA VAL A 56 -36.84 -3.20 10.23
C VAL A 56 -36.21 -1.97 10.90
N LYS A 57 -36.75 -1.54 12.04
CA LYS A 57 -36.22 -0.38 12.78
C LYS A 57 -34.78 -0.59 13.27
N GLN A 58 -34.45 -1.78 13.78
CA GLN A 58 -33.10 -2.10 14.23
C GLN A 58 -32.14 -2.25 13.03
N LEU A 59 -32.60 -2.85 11.95
CA LEU A 59 -31.82 -2.97 10.72
C LEU A 59 -31.44 -1.58 10.17
N LEU A 60 -32.42 -0.65 10.09
CA LEU A 60 -32.17 0.72 9.66
C LEU A 60 -31.16 1.44 10.56
N LYS A 61 -31.30 1.29 11.88
CA LYS A 61 -30.32 1.87 12.85
C LYS A 61 -28.92 1.32 12.64
N LEU A 62 -28.77 0.02 12.44
CA LEU A 62 -27.47 -0.58 12.15
C LEU A 62 -26.90 -0.08 10.81
N MET A 63 -27.73 0.07 9.79
CA MET A 63 -27.31 0.61 8.49
C MET A 63 -26.87 2.07 8.59
N ILE A 64 -27.63 2.90 9.31
CA ILE A 64 -27.37 4.34 9.46
C ILE A 64 -26.10 4.59 10.30
N HIS A 65 -25.91 3.84 11.40
CA HIS A 65 -24.86 4.15 12.39
C HIS A 65 -23.61 3.26 12.30
N SER A 66 -23.68 2.11 11.63
CA SER A 66 -22.56 1.14 11.62
C SER A 66 -21.92 0.91 10.26
N LEU A 67 -22.63 1.20 9.16
CA LEU A 67 -22.10 0.96 7.82
C LEU A 67 -21.21 2.10 7.30
N TYR A 68 -21.38 3.30 7.82
CA TYR A 68 -20.69 4.48 7.28
C TYR A 68 -19.88 5.19 8.37
N SER A 69 -18.58 5.18 8.20
CA SER A 69 -17.63 5.87 9.11
C SER A 69 -17.58 7.40 8.88
N ASN A 70 -18.03 7.87 7.71
CA ASN A 70 -18.01 9.29 7.32
C ASN A 70 -19.39 9.76 6.88
N LYS A 71 -19.92 10.78 7.55
CA LYS A 71 -21.25 11.33 7.25
C LYS A 71 -21.36 11.97 5.86
N GLU A 72 -20.27 12.50 5.28
CA GLU A 72 -20.27 13.12 3.95
C GLU A 72 -20.78 12.17 2.82
N ILE A 73 -20.76 10.88 3.08
CA ILE A 73 -21.15 9.83 2.14
C ILE A 73 -22.63 9.96 1.70
N PHE A 74 -23.50 10.57 2.53
CA PHE A 74 -24.90 10.77 2.16
C PHE A 74 -25.02 11.50 0.81
N LEU A 75 -24.23 12.55 0.62
CA LEU A 75 -24.30 13.36 -0.61
C LEU A 75 -23.76 12.59 -1.81
N ARG A 76 -22.67 11.84 -1.63
CA ARG A 76 -22.13 10.92 -2.64
C ARG A 76 -23.19 9.92 -3.14
N GLU A 77 -23.89 9.28 -2.22
CA GLU A 77 -24.90 8.26 -2.55
C GLU A 77 -26.11 8.85 -3.26
N LEU A 78 -26.61 10.02 -2.82
CA LEU A 78 -27.73 10.69 -3.48
C LEU A 78 -27.35 11.17 -4.89
N ILE A 79 -26.15 11.73 -5.07
CA ILE A 79 -25.65 12.13 -6.38
C ILE A 79 -25.44 10.92 -7.29
N SER A 80 -24.95 9.80 -6.76
CA SER A 80 -24.80 8.56 -7.51
C SER A 80 -26.15 8.01 -7.99
N ASN A 81 -27.18 8.04 -7.14
CA ASN A 81 -28.53 7.61 -7.51
C ASN A 81 -29.13 8.53 -8.58
N ALA A 82 -28.90 9.83 -8.47
CA ALA A 82 -29.33 10.82 -9.48
C ALA A 82 -28.63 10.58 -10.84
N SER A 83 -27.34 10.26 -10.82
CA SER A 83 -26.60 9.87 -12.04
C SER A 83 -27.18 8.60 -12.68
N ASP A 84 -27.45 7.57 -11.87
CA ASP A 84 -28.08 6.33 -12.37
C ASP A 84 -29.46 6.57 -12.97
N ALA A 85 -30.26 7.48 -12.39
CA ALA A 85 -31.57 7.85 -12.93
C ALA A 85 -31.46 8.52 -14.29
N ALA A 86 -30.45 9.36 -14.51
CA ALA A 86 -30.19 9.99 -15.79
C ALA A 86 -29.68 8.99 -16.84
N ASP A 87 -28.82 8.07 -16.47
CA ASP A 87 -28.31 7.03 -17.38
C ASP A 87 -29.42 6.05 -17.79
N LYS A 88 -30.34 5.71 -16.89
CA LYS A 88 -31.56 4.96 -17.23
C LYS A 88 -32.42 5.71 -18.21
N LEU A 89 -32.61 7.00 -18.02
CA LEU A 89 -33.38 7.82 -19.00
C LEU A 89 -32.70 7.83 -20.36
N ARG A 90 -31.38 8.04 -20.42
CA ARG A 90 -30.64 7.98 -21.69
C ARG A 90 -30.82 6.65 -22.39
N PHE A 91 -30.76 5.56 -21.64
CA PHE A 91 -30.93 4.23 -22.21
C PHE A 91 -32.37 3.98 -22.74
N GLU A 92 -33.39 4.25 -21.94
CA GLU A 92 -34.78 4.08 -22.35
C GLU A 92 -35.13 5.02 -23.52
N ALA A 93 -34.58 6.23 -23.53
CA ALA A 93 -34.77 7.23 -24.61
C ALA A 93 -34.14 6.83 -25.94
N LEU A 94 -33.23 5.85 -25.98
CA LEU A 94 -32.73 5.27 -27.24
C LEU A 94 -33.88 4.62 -28.03
N THR A 95 -34.88 4.09 -27.32
CA THR A 95 -36.07 3.47 -27.93
C THR A 95 -37.22 4.45 -28.05
N ASP A 96 -37.38 5.36 -27.10
CA ASP A 96 -38.46 6.37 -27.07
C ASP A 96 -37.92 7.74 -26.67
N GLY A 97 -37.52 8.54 -27.66
CA GLY A 97 -37.01 9.90 -27.45
C GLY A 97 -37.99 10.88 -26.80
N ALA A 98 -39.31 10.56 -26.78
CA ALA A 98 -40.32 11.39 -26.13
C ALA A 98 -40.17 11.42 -24.60
N LEU A 99 -39.42 10.47 -24.01
CA LEU A 99 -39.13 10.42 -22.57
C LEU A 99 -38.31 11.64 -22.09
N TYR A 100 -37.58 12.31 -22.97
CA TYR A 100 -36.92 13.58 -22.63
C TYR A 100 -37.87 14.73 -22.35
N GLU A 101 -39.14 14.60 -22.75
CA GLU A 101 -40.14 15.64 -22.62
C GLU A 101 -39.66 16.99 -23.22
N SER A 102 -39.63 18.07 -22.43
CA SER A 102 -39.17 19.40 -22.87
C SER A 102 -37.72 19.72 -22.51
N ASP A 103 -37.03 18.85 -21.75
CA ASP A 103 -35.69 19.09 -21.24
C ASP A 103 -34.76 17.89 -21.47
N SER A 104 -33.86 18.00 -22.46
CA SER A 104 -32.85 16.99 -22.78
C SER A 104 -31.54 17.22 -22.03
N ASP A 105 -31.38 18.36 -21.36
CA ASP A 105 -30.12 18.71 -20.65
C ASP A 105 -30.12 18.12 -19.25
N LEU A 106 -29.58 16.91 -19.16
CA LEU A 106 -29.54 16.18 -17.92
C LEU A 106 -28.53 16.79 -16.95
N LYS A 107 -28.97 17.02 -15.70
CA LYS A 107 -28.19 17.63 -14.65
C LYS A 107 -28.64 17.18 -13.26
N ILE A 108 -27.78 17.36 -12.28
CA ILE A 108 -28.09 17.18 -10.88
C ILE A 108 -28.00 18.54 -10.21
N ARG A 109 -29.01 18.91 -9.45
CA ARG A 109 -29.06 20.17 -8.70
C ARG A 109 -28.91 19.87 -7.21
N VAL A 110 -27.98 20.58 -6.56
CA VAL A 110 -27.84 20.57 -5.09
C VAL A 110 -28.15 21.96 -4.57
N SER A 111 -29.00 22.04 -3.58
CA SER A 111 -29.39 23.31 -2.92
C SER A 111 -29.54 23.14 -1.43
N TYR A 112 -29.53 24.24 -0.71
CA TYR A 112 -29.82 24.26 0.74
C TYR A 112 -30.68 25.45 1.09
N ASP A 113 -31.44 25.31 2.16
CA ASP A 113 -32.25 26.38 2.75
C ASP A 113 -31.93 26.47 4.26
N MET A 114 -31.35 27.59 4.65
CA MET A 114 -30.99 27.85 6.07
C MET A 114 -32.20 27.99 6.96
N ALA A 115 -33.28 28.60 6.46
CA ALA A 115 -34.47 28.85 7.26
C ALA A 115 -35.27 27.57 7.50
N ALA A 116 -35.42 26.74 6.45
CA ALA A 116 -36.08 25.45 6.55
C ALA A 116 -35.16 24.34 7.11
N ARG A 117 -33.85 24.62 7.25
CA ARG A 117 -32.82 23.66 7.66
C ARG A 117 -32.80 22.41 6.76
N THR A 118 -32.79 22.62 5.45
CA THR A 118 -32.85 21.52 4.48
C THR A 118 -31.68 21.55 3.49
N VAL A 119 -31.28 20.35 3.05
CA VAL A 119 -30.44 20.15 1.87
C VAL A 119 -31.25 19.34 0.87
N THR A 120 -31.26 19.76 -0.40
CA THR A 120 -32.03 19.10 -1.46
C THR A 120 -31.09 18.66 -2.58
N VAL A 121 -31.26 17.41 -3.03
CA VAL A 121 -30.63 16.87 -4.24
C VAL A 121 -31.73 16.52 -5.22
N ALA A 122 -31.68 17.11 -6.41
CA ALA A 122 -32.69 16.91 -7.46
C ALA A 122 -32.02 16.50 -8.78
N ASP A 123 -32.65 15.59 -9.51
CA ASP A 123 -32.29 15.18 -10.86
C ASP A 123 -33.48 15.38 -11.82
N ASN A 124 -33.20 15.53 -13.10
CA ASN A 124 -34.17 15.48 -14.18
C ASN A 124 -34.05 14.17 -14.99
N GLY A 125 -33.71 13.06 -14.31
CA GLY A 125 -33.58 11.71 -14.84
C GLY A 125 -34.94 11.05 -15.10
N ILE A 126 -34.92 9.69 -15.10
CA ILE A 126 -36.12 8.90 -15.44
C ILE A 126 -37.27 9.06 -14.43
N GLY A 127 -36.94 9.39 -13.15
CA GLY A 127 -37.92 9.41 -12.07
C GLY A 127 -38.52 8.04 -11.73
N MET A 128 -39.55 8.02 -10.90
CA MET A 128 -40.23 6.80 -10.46
C MET A 128 -41.75 6.96 -10.46
N SER A 129 -42.43 5.88 -10.84
CA SER A 129 -43.86 5.70 -10.65
C SER A 129 -44.17 5.34 -9.19
N ARG A 130 -45.42 5.40 -8.77
CA ARG A 130 -45.87 5.03 -7.43
C ARG A 130 -45.48 3.62 -7.04
N GLN A 131 -45.57 2.66 -7.98
CA GLN A 131 -45.18 1.28 -7.70
C GLN A 131 -43.68 1.13 -7.52
N GLU A 132 -42.88 1.81 -8.37
CA GLU A 132 -41.41 1.79 -8.25
C GLU A 132 -40.95 2.42 -6.94
N VAL A 133 -41.60 3.47 -6.43
CA VAL A 133 -41.29 4.01 -5.09
C VAL A 133 -41.53 2.98 -4.00
N ILE A 134 -42.65 2.26 -4.04
CA ILE A 134 -42.94 1.18 -3.07
C ILE A 134 -41.90 0.07 -3.16
N ASP A 135 -41.55 -0.35 -4.38
CA ASP A 135 -40.68 -1.49 -4.63
C ASP A 135 -39.20 -1.19 -4.32
N HIS A 136 -38.72 0.04 -4.60
CA HIS A 136 -37.28 0.38 -4.50
C HIS A 136 -36.94 1.25 -3.28
N ILE A 137 -37.85 2.14 -2.86
CA ILE A 137 -37.64 3.01 -1.70
C ILE A 137 -38.32 2.43 -0.45
N GLY A 138 -39.46 1.77 -0.62
CA GLY A 138 -40.20 1.11 0.46
C GLY A 138 -39.60 -0.25 0.87
N THR A 139 -38.68 -0.82 0.10
CA THR A 139 -38.06 -2.13 0.37
C THR A 139 -36.55 -1.96 0.57
N ILE A 140 -36.08 -2.25 1.78
CA ILE A 140 -34.65 -2.13 2.16
C ILE A 140 -33.83 -3.18 1.40
N ALA A 141 -32.66 -2.77 0.89
CA ALA A 141 -31.70 -3.58 0.13
C ALA A 141 -32.26 -4.12 -1.21
N LYS A 142 -33.30 -3.48 -1.75
CA LYS A 142 -33.77 -3.70 -3.12
C LYS A 142 -33.28 -2.57 -4.02
N SER A 143 -32.52 -2.91 -5.07
CA SER A 143 -31.94 -1.93 -5.99
C SER A 143 -32.62 -2.02 -7.36
N GLY A 144 -33.37 -0.99 -7.75
CA GLY A 144 -33.90 -0.84 -9.09
C GLY A 144 -32.80 -0.63 -10.15
N THR A 145 -31.63 -0.17 -9.76
CA THR A 145 -30.43 -0.08 -10.60
C THR A 145 -29.90 -1.46 -10.93
N ARG A 146 -29.87 -2.38 -9.96
CA ARG A 146 -29.45 -3.75 -10.17
C ARG A 146 -30.45 -4.52 -11.05
N GLU A 147 -31.75 -4.40 -10.79
CA GLU A 147 -32.79 -5.01 -11.62
C GLU A 147 -32.69 -4.54 -13.07
N PHE A 148 -32.44 -3.27 -13.30
CA PHE A 148 -32.22 -2.72 -14.63
C PHE A 148 -30.93 -3.26 -15.27
N PHE A 149 -29.82 -3.35 -14.52
CA PHE A 149 -28.57 -3.92 -15.00
C PHE A 149 -28.72 -5.40 -15.40
N ASP A 150 -29.43 -6.18 -14.60
CA ASP A 150 -29.68 -7.61 -14.86
C ASP A 150 -30.57 -7.83 -16.08
N ALA A 151 -31.35 -6.81 -16.50
CA ALA A 151 -32.17 -6.83 -17.69
C ALA A 151 -31.42 -6.44 -18.99
N LEU A 152 -30.24 -5.83 -18.86
CA LEU A 152 -29.38 -5.47 -20.00
C LEU A 152 -28.68 -6.71 -20.57
N THR A 153 -28.51 -6.81 -21.88
CA THR A 153 -27.86 -7.93 -22.55
C THR A 153 -26.69 -7.49 -23.42
N GLY A 154 -25.63 -8.30 -23.47
CA GLY A 154 -24.49 -8.11 -24.36
C GLY A 154 -23.67 -6.84 -24.08
N ASP A 155 -23.37 -6.08 -25.14
CA ASP A 155 -22.53 -4.87 -25.04
C ASP A 155 -23.22 -3.73 -24.28
N GLN A 156 -24.54 -3.71 -24.22
CA GLN A 156 -25.32 -2.73 -23.48
C GLN A 156 -25.04 -2.72 -21.99
N ALA A 157 -24.79 -3.92 -21.41
CA ALA A 157 -24.43 -4.06 -20.01
C ALA A 157 -23.03 -3.47 -19.70
N LYS A 158 -22.13 -3.46 -20.70
CA LYS A 158 -20.77 -2.89 -20.57
C LYS A 158 -20.78 -1.37 -20.62
N ASP A 159 -21.69 -0.79 -21.40
CA ASP A 159 -21.79 0.66 -21.58
C ASP A 159 -22.57 1.35 -20.46
N ALA A 160 -23.35 0.61 -19.68
CA ALA A 160 -24.11 1.13 -18.55
C ALA A 160 -23.22 1.36 -17.33
N HIS A 161 -22.86 2.61 -17.08
CA HIS A 161 -22.03 3.04 -15.94
C HIS A 161 -22.80 3.16 -14.62
N LEU A 162 -23.76 2.28 -14.35
CA LEU A 162 -24.64 2.35 -13.19
C LEU A 162 -23.88 2.07 -11.88
N ILE A 163 -24.10 2.90 -10.86
CA ILE A 163 -23.31 2.97 -9.62
C ILE A 163 -24.01 2.27 -8.44
N GLY A 164 -25.33 2.44 -8.29
CA GLY A 164 -26.11 2.05 -7.11
C GLY A 164 -26.60 0.61 -7.13
N GLN A 165 -25.79 -0.38 -6.75
CA GLN A 165 -26.14 -1.80 -6.84
C GLN A 165 -26.73 -2.41 -5.54
N PHE A 166 -26.55 -1.77 -4.38
CA PHE A 166 -26.87 -2.39 -3.08
C PHE A 166 -28.27 -2.09 -2.55
N GLY A 167 -28.95 -1.05 -3.07
CA GLY A 167 -30.28 -0.63 -2.61
C GLY A 167 -30.32 -0.07 -1.18
N VAL A 168 -29.17 0.37 -0.66
CA VAL A 168 -29.04 0.89 0.71
C VAL A 168 -28.49 2.33 0.74
N GLY A 169 -27.89 2.80 -0.35
CA GLY A 169 -27.26 4.13 -0.41
C GLY A 169 -28.21 5.28 -0.08
N PHE A 170 -29.49 5.18 -0.50
CA PHE A 170 -30.53 6.17 -0.21
C PHE A 170 -30.69 6.41 1.32
N TYR A 171 -30.64 5.35 2.13
CA TYR A 171 -30.84 5.47 3.58
C TYR A 171 -29.68 6.15 4.30
N SER A 172 -28.54 6.38 3.63
CA SER A 172 -27.45 7.20 4.16
C SER A 172 -27.90 8.65 4.46
N ALA A 173 -28.97 9.14 3.81
CA ALA A 173 -29.61 10.42 4.08
C ALA A 173 -29.98 10.59 5.56
N PHE A 174 -30.40 9.50 6.22
CA PHE A 174 -30.75 9.50 7.65
C PHE A 174 -29.55 9.62 8.60
N ILE A 175 -28.32 9.62 8.11
CA ILE A 175 -27.15 9.93 8.94
C ILE A 175 -27.22 11.39 9.39
N VAL A 176 -27.62 12.29 8.50
CA VAL A 176 -27.64 13.74 8.71
C VAL A 176 -29.06 14.33 8.85
N ALA A 177 -30.08 13.58 8.51
CA ALA A 177 -31.47 14.02 8.51
C ALA A 177 -32.33 13.24 9.53
N ASP A 178 -33.24 13.92 10.21
CA ASP A 178 -34.28 13.31 11.05
C ASP A 178 -35.57 13.02 10.25
N LYS A 179 -35.70 13.65 9.09
CA LYS A 179 -36.79 13.42 8.16
C LYS A 179 -36.29 13.56 6.71
N VAL A 180 -36.70 12.66 5.83
CA VAL A 180 -36.41 12.70 4.39
C VAL A 180 -37.73 12.73 3.61
N THR A 181 -37.85 13.70 2.70
CA THR A 181 -38.96 13.82 1.76
C THR A 181 -38.43 13.56 0.36
N LEU A 182 -39.03 12.60 -0.35
CA LEU A 182 -38.71 12.29 -1.75
C LEU A 182 -39.93 12.62 -2.62
N THR A 183 -39.77 13.48 -3.64
CA THR A 183 -40.81 13.79 -4.60
C THR A 183 -40.35 13.41 -6.00
N THR A 184 -41.11 12.56 -6.69
CA THR A 184 -40.68 12.00 -7.97
C THR A 184 -41.85 11.85 -8.96
N ARG A 185 -41.53 11.93 -10.24
CA ARG A 185 -42.43 11.57 -11.33
C ARG A 185 -41.64 10.87 -12.44
N ARG A 186 -42.13 9.70 -12.85
CA ARG A 186 -41.52 8.95 -13.94
C ARG A 186 -41.75 9.65 -15.27
N ALA A 187 -40.73 9.67 -16.12
CA ALA A 187 -40.81 10.16 -17.51
C ALA A 187 -41.95 9.43 -18.29
N GLY A 188 -42.62 10.17 -19.11
CA GLY A 188 -43.78 9.66 -19.88
C GLY A 188 -45.12 9.63 -19.14
N LEU A 189 -45.14 9.87 -17.82
CA LEU A 189 -46.38 10.06 -17.06
C LEU A 189 -46.77 11.53 -16.99
N THR A 190 -48.08 11.83 -16.90
CA THR A 190 -48.55 13.20 -16.75
C THR A 190 -48.25 13.80 -15.40
N HIS A 191 -48.32 15.14 -15.27
CA HIS A 191 -47.98 15.88 -14.04
C HIS A 191 -48.77 15.45 -12.80
N GLU A 192 -49.97 14.90 -12.97
CA GLU A 192 -50.82 14.39 -11.89
C GLU A 192 -50.35 13.09 -11.25
N HIS A 193 -49.35 12.42 -11.85
CA HIS A 193 -48.79 11.16 -11.38
C HIS A 193 -47.52 11.35 -10.56
N GLY A 194 -47.26 12.54 -10.06
CA GLY A 194 -46.22 12.78 -9.10
C GLY A 194 -46.47 12.05 -7.78
N VAL A 195 -45.43 11.59 -7.13
CA VAL A 195 -45.46 10.82 -5.88
C VAL A 195 -44.56 11.50 -4.84
N ARG A 196 -45.10 11.72 -3.66
CA ARG A 196 -44.32 12.15 -2.48
C ARG A 196 -44.24 11.01 -1.48
N TRP A 197 -43.04 10.66 -1.14
CA TRP A 197 -42.70 9.70 -0.08
C TRP A 197 -42.02 10.48 1.05
N GLU A 198 -42.35 10.15 2.31
CA GLU A 198 -41.78 10.81 3.48
C GLU A 198 -41.61 9.82 4.61
N SER A 199 -40.45 9.86 5.29
CA SER A 199 -40.14 9.03 6.43
C SER A 199 -39.20 9.72 7.42
N GLY A 200 -39.33 9.35 8.70
CA GLY A 200 -38.38 9.70 9.77
C GLY A 200 -37.28 8.63 10.00
N GLY A 201 -37.21 7.60 9.18
CA GLY A 201 -36.23 6.52 9.37
C GLY A 201 -36.56 5.55 10.50
N GLU A 202 -37.79 5.58 11.05
CA GLU A 202 -38.23 4.74 12.17
C GLU A 202 -38.89 3.41 11.74
N GLY A 203 -38.88 3.13 10.42
CA GLY A 203 -39.40 1.86 9.85
C GLY A 203 -40.76 2.01 9.19
N ASP A 204 -41.33 3.18 9.15
CA ASP A 204 -42.56 3.55 8.47
C ASP A 204 -42.35 4.71 7.51
N TYR A 205 -43.26 4.86 6.57
CA TYR A 205 -43.27 5.98 5.62
C TYR A 205 -44.69 6.31 5.18
N THR A 206 -44.89 7.54 4.72
CA THR A 206 -46.12 7.98 4.08
C THR A 206 -45.93 8.06 2.57
N LEU A 207 -46.99 7.87 1.80
CA LEU A 207 -46.99 7.93 0.35
C LEU A 207 -48.22 8.69 -0.13
N GLU A 208 -47.98 9.81 -0.80
CA GLU A 208 -49.03 10.71 -1.32
C GLU A 208 -48.86 10.87 -2.82
N THR A 209 -49.98 11.00 -3.56
CA THR A 209 -49.98 11.41 -4.95
C THR A 209 -50.06 12.95 -5.02
N VAL A 210 -49.13 13.57 -5.73
CA VAL A 210 -49.00 15.01 -5.83
C VAL A 210 -48.83 15.46 -7.27
N GLU A 211 -49.12 16.72 -7.56
CA GLU A 211 -48.76 17.33 -8.85
C GLU A 211 -47.24 17.56 -8.88
N LYS A 212 -46.56 17.09 -9.94
CA LYS A 212 -45.18 17.36 -10.24
C LYS A 212 -45.00 17.63 -11.74
N PRO A 213 -44.80 18.91 -12.13
CA PRO A 213 -44.71 19.29 -13.55
C PRO A 213 -43.59 18.61 -14.31
N ASP A 214 -42.39 18.55 -13.67
CA ASP A 214 -41.18 18.02 -14.30
C ASP A 214 -40.97 16.56 -13.92
N ARG A 215 -40.41 15.77 -14.85
CA ARG A 215 -39.91 14.41 -14.53
C ARG A 215 -38.70 14.46 -13.60
N GLY A 216 -38.28 13.30 -13.09
CA GLY A 216 -37.13 13.16 -12.25
C GLY A 216 -37.45 13.07 -10.77
N THR A 217 -36.44 13.11 -9.94
CA THR A 217 -36.57 12.92 -8.50
C THR A 217 -35.92 14.07 -7.71
N GLU A 218 -36.58 14.49 -6.66
CA GLU A 218 -36.09 15.47 -5.67
C GLU A 218 -36.09 14.82 -4.29
N VAL A 219 -34.94 14.84 -3.61
CA VAL A 219 -34.75 14.32 -2.27
C VAL A 219 -34.38 15.47 -1.34
N THR A 220 -35.26 15.83 -0.44
CA THR A 220 -35.08 16.89 0.56
C THR A 220 -34.82 16.29 1.94
N LEU A 221 -33.67 16.63 2.50
CA LEU A 221 -33.21 16.21 3.82
C LEU A 221 -33.49 17.32 4.83
N HIS A 222 -34.32 17.03 5.84
CA HIS A 222 -34.52 17.92 7.00
C HIS A 222 -33.42 17.58 8.01
N LEU A 223 -32.44 18.49 8.16
CA LEU A 223 -31.22 18.22 8.90
C LEU A 223 -31.46 18.15 10.40
N ARG A 224 -30.78 17.19 11.04
CA ARG A 224 -30.74 17.05 12.51
C ARG A 224 -30.11 18.27 13.17
N GLU A 225 -30.38 18.45 14.44
CA GLU A 225 -29.63 19.40 15.27
C GLU A 225 -28.14 19.03 15.27
N GLY A 226 -27.27 20.03 15.09
CA GLY A 226 -25.82 19.84 15.03
C GLY A 226 -25.24 19.58 13.64
N GLU A 227 -26.05 19.44 12.59
CA GLU A 227 -25.60 19.28 11.20
C GLU A 227 -25.62 20.60 10.40
N ASP A 228 -25.58 21.75 11.08
CA ASP A 228 -25.65 23.08 10.47
C ASP A 228 -24.48 23.40 9.53
N GLU A 229 -23.35 22.69 9.65
CA GLU A 229 -22.23 22.82 8.73
C GLU A 229 -22.62 22.50 7.27
N LEU A 230 -23.67 21.71 7.04
CA LEU A 230 -24.17 21.35 5.71
C LEU A 230 -25.08 22.45 5.14
N LEU A 231 -25.52 23.43 5.91
CA LEU A 231 -26.25 24.62 5.48
C LEU A 231 -25.28 25.69 4.97
N ASN A 232 -24.24 25.28 4.25
CA ASN A 232 -23.17 26.14 3.75
C ASN A 232 -22.76 25.70 2.34
N GLY A 233 -22.85 26.61 1.39
CA GLY A 233 -22.57 26.30 0.00
C GLY A 233 -21.10 25.89 -0.24
N TRP A 234 -20.14 26.50 0.47
CA TRP A 234 -18.73 26.10 0.38
C TRP A 234 -18.54 24.64 0.84
N ARG A 235 -19.20 24.25 1.94
CA ARG A 235 -19.12 22.88 2.47
C ARG A 235 -19.67 21.85 1.49
N LEU A 236 -20.85 22.10 0.93
CA LEU A 236 -21.48 21.23 -0.06
C LEU A 236 -20.63 21.12 -1.34
N ARG A 237 -20.10 22.26 -1.85
CA ARG A 237 -19.16 22.26 -3.01
C ARG A 237 -17.91 21.43 -2.72
N SER A 238 -17.36 21.53 -1.52
CA SER A 238 -16.19 20.73 -1.11
C SER A 238 -16.48 19.23 -1.14
N ILE A 239 -17.64 18.80 -0.62
CA ILE A 239 -18.06 17.39 -0.63
C ILE A 239 -18.30 16.91 -2.08
N ILE A 240 -18.97 17.71 -2.93
CA ILE A 240 -19.21 17.37 -4.34
C ILE A 240 -17.88 17.18 -5.08
N ARG A 241 -16.95 18.12 -4.96
CA ARG A 241 -15.64 18.04 -5.61
C ARG A 241 -14.83 16.85 -5.11
N LYS A 242 -14.92 16.50 -3.84
CA LYS A 242 -14.20 15.36 -3.27
C LYS A 242 -14.70 14.02 -3.80
N TYR A 243 -16.01 13.80 -3.85
CA TYR A 243 -16.58 12.47 -4.11
C TYR A 243 -17.18 12.29 -5.51
N SER A 244 -17.59 13.36 -6.16
CA SER A 244 -18.41 13.32 -7.36
C SER A 244 -17.89 14.20 -8.51
N ASP A 245 -16.63 14.66 -8.44
CA ASP A 245 -16.05 15.61 -9.40
C ASP A 245 -16.06 15.07 -10.84
N HIS A 246 -15.93 13.77 -11.00
CA HIS A 246 -15.77 13.11 -12.31
C HIS A 246 -17.02 12.36 -12.80
N ILE A 247 -18.15 12.51 -12.11
CA ILE A 247 -19.45 12.05 -12.62
C ILE A 247 -19.77 12.79 -13.91
N THR A 248 -20.26 12.06 -14.93
CA THR A 248 -20.46 12.57 -16.30
C THR A 248 -21.56 13.59 -16.46
N LEU A 249 -22.32 13.85 -15.41
CA LEU A 249 -23.40 14.85 -15.40
C LEU A 249 -22.93 16.13 -14.71
N PRO A 250 -23.33 17.30 -15.20
CA PRO A 250 -23.10 18.54 -14.47
C PRO A 250 -23.90 18.55 -13.17
N ILE A 251 -23.18 18.81 -12.07
CA ILE A 251 -23.78 19.05 -10.76
C ILE A 251 -23.78 20.54 -10.55
N VAL A 252 -24.98 21.12 -10.46
CA VAL A 252 -25.15 22.56 -10.39
C VAL A 252 -25.65 23.01 -9.02
N MET A 253 -25.16 24.16 -8.59
CA MET A 253 -25.64 24.90 -7.43
C MET A 253 -25.86 26.35 -7.81
N LYS A 254 -26.66 27.07 -7.05
CA LYS A 254 -26.74 28.52 -7.17
C LYS A 254 -25.38 29.16 -6.87
N LYS A 255 -24.97 30.10 -7.73
CA LYS A 255 -23.74 30.86 -7.56
C LYS A 255 -23.86 31.77 -6.34
N GLU A 256 -22.82 31.83 -5.53
CA GLU A 256 -22.71 32.73 -4.40
C GLU A 256 -21.70 33.83 -4.68
N GLU A 257 -22.06 35.05 -4.46
CA GLU A 257 -21.21 36.22 -4.65
C GLU A 257 -21.07 37.01 -3.34
N TRP A 258 -19.88 37.47 -3.07
CA TRP A 258 -19.64 38.31 -1.88
C TRP A 258 -20.24 39.69 -2.05
N SER A 259 -21.19 40.06 -1.21
CA SER A 259 -21.78 41.40 -1.18
C SER A 259 -21.00 42.27 -0.17
N GLN A 260 -20.37 43.32 -0.69
CA GLN A 260 -19.69 44.32 0.16
C GLN A 260 -20.70 45.14 0.99
N GLU A 261 -21.94 45.32 0.51
CA GLU A 261 -22.96 46.09 1.22
C GLU A 261 -23.49 45.33 2.45
N LYS A 262 -23.69 44.03 2.31
CA LYS A 262 -24.24 43.18 3.38
C LYS A 262 -23.20 42.47 4.21
N ASN A 263 -21.93 42.50 3.74
CA ASN A 263 -20.79 41.76 4.33
C ASN A 263 -21.09 40.25 4.53
N GLU A 264 -21.77 39.68 3.52
CA GLU A 264 -22.14 38.25 3.47
C GLU A 264 -22.15 37.72 2.03
N ASN A 265 -22.11 36.41 1.85
CA ASN A 265 -22.33 35.77 0.55
C ASN A 265 -23.81 35.80 0.22
N ILE A 266 -24.16 36.35 -0.96
CA ILE A 266 -25.51 36.35 -1.47
C ILE A 266 -25.65 35.28 -2.54
N VAL A 267 -26.68 34.45 -2.41
CA VAL A 267 -27.07 33.48 -3.44
C VAL A 267 -27.70 34.23 -4.61
N THR A 268 -27.16 34.05 -5.81
CA THR A 268 -27.68 34.64 -7.05
C THR A 268 -28.69 33.70 -7.73
N GLU A 269 -29.37 34.19 -8.77
CA GLU A 269 -30.25 33.34 -9.58
C GLU A 269 -29.49 32.48 -10.61
N GLU A 270 -28.20 32.73 -10.83
CA GLU A 270 -27.38 32.00 -11.77
C GLU A 270 -26.97 30.63 -11.21
N ASP A 271 -26.95 29.62 -12.09
CA ASP A 271 -26.45 28.30 -11.80
C ASP A 271 -24.96 28.23 -12.11
N GLU A 272 -24.19 27.63 -11.22
CA GLU A 272 -22.77 27.32 -11.39
C GLU A 272 -22.57 25.80 -11.39
N THR A 273 -21.82 25.28 -12.37
CA THR A 273 -21.43 23.88 -12.39
C THR A 273 -20.25 23.68 -11.44
N ILE A 274 -20.40 22.77 -10.46
CA ILE A 274 -19.46 22.57 -9.36
C ILE A 274 -18.38 21.54 -9.69
N ASN A 275 -18.75 20.47 -10.42
CA ASN A 275 -17.88 19.37 -10.78
C ASN A 275 -17.28 19.56 -12.18
N GLN A 276 -16.20 18.83 -12.47
CA GLN A 276 -15.58 18.84 -13.81
C GLN A 276 -16.41 18.10 -14.86
N ALA A 277 -17.35 17.25 -14.45
CA ALA A 277 -18.23 16.43 -15.29
C ALA A 277 -17.49 15.60 -16.35
N SER A 278 -16.18 15.40 -16.18
CA SER A 278 -15.32 14.63 -17.08
C SER A 278 -14.19 13.97 -16.30
N ALA A 279 -13.83 12.76 -16.71
CA ALA A 279 -12.68 12.04 -16.17
C ALA A 279 -11.58 12.03 -17.23
N LEU A 280 -10.46 12.71 -16.99
CA LEU A 280 -9.34 12.76 -17.92
C LEU A 280 -8.90 11.35 -18.35
N TRP A 281 -8.79 10.45 -17.38
CA TRP A 281 -8.34 9.08 -17.61
C TRP A 281 -9.29 8.19 -18.40
N ALA A 282 -10.56 8.62 -18.54
CA ALA A 282 -11.55 7.90 -19.36
C ALA A 282 -11.53 8.31 -20.83
N ARG A 283 -10.82 9.41 -21.17
CA ARG A 283 -10.69 9.90 -22.54
C ARG A 283 -9.65 9.10 -23.33
N PRO A 284 -9.79 9.00 -24.66
CA PRO A 284 -8.75 8.45 -25.54
C PRO A 284 -7.43 9.21 -25.37
N LYS A 285 -6.31 8.48 -25.27
CA LYS A 285 -4.98 9.08 -25.04
C LYS A 285 -4.58 10.13 -26.07
N ASN A 286 -4.99 9.93 -27.35
CA ASN A 286 -4.70 10.82 -28.45
C ASN A 286 -5.48 12.16 -28.40
N GLU A 287 -6.45 12.27 -27.48
CA GLU A 287 -7.23 13.49 -27.26
C GLU A 287 -6.75 14.28 -26.03
N ILE A 288 -5.72 13.79 -25.35
CA ILE A 288 -5.21 14.39 -24.12
C ILE A 288 -3.81 14.94 -24.40
N SER A 289 -3.62 16.24 -24.18
CA SER A 289 -2.30 16.86 -24.33
C SER A 289 -1.41 16.60 -23.11
N GLU A 290 -0.10 16.78 -23.29
CA GLU A 290 0.87 16.65 -22.20
C GLU A 290 0.60 17.66 -21.07
N GLU A 291 0.20 18.88 -21.42
CA GLU A 291 -0.17 19.90 -20.45
C GLU A 291 -1.37 19.46 -19.60
N GLN A 292 -2.36 18.80 -20.20
CA GLN A 292 -3.51 18.27 -19.47
C GLN A 292 -3.12 17.15 -18.51
N TYR A 293 -2.19 16.26 -18.90
CA TYR A 293 -1.64 15.25 -17.99
C TYR A 293 -0.88 15.89 -16.82
N ASN A 294 -0.08 16.93 -17.10
CA ASN A 294 0.71 17.62 -16.08
C ASN A 294 -0.18 18.40 -15.09
N GLU A 295 -1.19 19.11 -15.57
CA GLU A 295 -2.13 19.83 -14.70
C GLU A 295 -2.97 18.86 -13.86
N PHE A 296 -3.38 17.74 -14.44
CA PHE A 296 -4.09 16.70 -13.70
C PHE A 296 -3.20 16.10 -12.59
N TYR A 297 -1.92 15.85 -12.87
CA TYR A 297 -0.95 15.42 -11.87
C TYR A 297 -0.86 16.39 -10.70
N LYS A 298 -0.66 17.67 -10.98
CA LYS A 298 -0.58 18.70 -9.93
C LYS A 298 -1.80 18.70 -9.02
N HIS A 299 -2.98 18.54 -9.62
CA HIS A 299 -4.22 18.46 -8.87
C HIS A 299 -4.31 17.18 -8.01
N VAL A 300 -3.98 16.01 -8.55
CA VAL A 300 -4.12 14.71 -7.87
C VAL A 300 -3.05 14.50 -6.80
N ALA A 301 -1.80 14.90 -7.10
CA ALA A 301 -0.66 14.75 -6.22
C ALA A 301 -0.51 15.90 -5.21
N HIS A 302 -1.25 17.01 -5.40
CA HIS A 302 -1.07 18.26 -4.66
C HIS A 302 0.36 18.81 -4.78
N ASP A 303 0.93 18.65 -5.97
CA ASP A 303 2.28 19.09 -6.32
C ASP A 303 2.22 20.33 -7.21
N PHE A 304 3.30 21.12 -7.22
CA PHE A 304 3.41 22.33 -8.05
C PHE A 304 4.27 22.10 -9.30
N GLU A 305 5.09 21.05 -9.30
CA GLU A 305 5.96 20.71 -10.41
C GLU A 305 5.32 19.67 -11.33
N PRO A 306 5.71 19.56 -12.60
CA PRO A 306 5.26 18.50 -13.47
C PRO A 306 5.82 17.14 -13.02
N PRO A 307 5.16 16.03 -13.35
CA PRO A 307 5.66 14.69 -13.04
C PRO A 307 6.92 14.39 -13.87
N LEU A 308 7.76 13.52 -13.35
CA LEU A 308 8.92 13.01 -14.07
C LEU A 308 8.50 12.14 -15.27
N ALA A 309 7.51 11.28 -15.03
CA ALA A 309 6.95 10.39 -16.03
C ALA A 309 5.54 9.94 -15.63
N TYR A 310 4.78 9.42 -16.58
CA TYR A 310 3.47 8.87 -16.32
C TYR A 310 3.15 7.67 -17.24
N VAL A 311 2.22 6.85 -16.79
CA VAL A 311 1.61 5.79 -17.59
C VAL A 311 0.09 5.89 -17.51
N HIS A 312 -0.55 6.01 -18.66
CA HIS A 312 -1.99 5.92 -18.82
C HIS A 312 -2.31 4.58 -19.49
N ALA A 313 -3.11 3.73 -18.86
CA ALA A 313 -3.43 2.42 -19.41
C ALA A 313 -4.88 2.03 -19.08
N ARG A 314 -5.59 1.51 -20.09
CA ARG A 314 -6.85 0.81 -19.95
C ARG A 314 -6.56 -0.69 -20.02
N VAL A 315 -7.05 -1.43 -19.05
CA VAL A 315 -6.97 -2.89 -18.99
C VAL A 315 -8.37 -3.42 -19.27
N GLU A 316 -8.46 -4.28 -20.26
CA GLU A 316 -9.70 -4.93 -20.70
C GLU A 316 -9.53 -6.44 -20.56
N GLY A 317 -10.59 -7.15 -20.18
CA GLY A 317 -10.57 -8.60 -20.03
C GLY A 317 -11.53 -9.09 -18.96
N LYS A 318 -11.05 -9.96 -18.08
CA LYS A 318 -11.85 -10.47 -16.95
C LYS A 318 -12.15 -9.37 -15.93
N GLN A 319 -11.31 -8.36 -15.87
CA GLN A 319 -11.46 -7.16 -15.06
C GLN A 319 -11.21 -5.96 -15.96
N GLU A 320 -12.06 -4.96 -15.83
CA GLU A 320 -11.93 -3.71 -16.56
C GLU A 320 -11.58 -2.57 -15.62
N TYR A 321 -10.44 -1.94 -15.85
CA TYR A 321 -10.04 -0.75 -15.11
C TYR A 321 -9.12 0.14 -15.95
N THR A 322 -9.16 1.42 -15.65
CA THR A 322 -8.23 2.41 -16.19
C THR A 322 -7.30 2.89 -15.09
N GLN A 323 -6.04 3.07 -15.41
CA GLN A 323 -5.06 3.61 -14.50
C GLN A 323 -4.28 4.75 -15.15
N LEU A 324 -4.10 5.82 -14.40
CA LEU A 324 -3.25 6.94 -14.73
C LEU A 324 -2.31 7.17 -13.55
N LEU A 325 -1.08 6.66 -13.70
CA LEU A 325 -0.08 6.62 -12.64
C LEU A 325 1.08 7.52 -13.01
N TYR A 326 1.60 8.25 -12.05
CA TYR A 326 2.65 9.23 -12.19
C TYR A 326 3.83 8.93 -11.27
N ILE A 327 5.03 9.26 -11.74
CA ILE A 327 6.24 9.30 -10.94
C ILE A 327 6.54 10.79 -10.70
N PRO A 328 6.57 11.26 -9.44
CA PRO A 328 6.94 12.63 -9.10
C PRO A 328 8.35 12.98 -9.56
N SER A 329 8.63 14.26 -9.78
CA SER A 329 9.99 14.75 -10.08
C SER A 329 10.88 14.85 -8.85
N ARG A 330 10.30 14.87 -7.65
CA ARG A 330 10.97 14.91 -6.35
C ARG A 330 10.38 13.94 -5.36
N ALA A 331 11.21 13.45 -4.45
CA ALA A 331 10.75 12.64 -3.34
C ALA A 331 9.90 13.51 -2.38
N PRO A 332 8.67 13.08 -2.04
CA PRO A 332 7.91 13.74 -0.98
C PRO A 332 8.65 13.63 0.35
N PHE A 333 8.54 14.66 1.19
CA PHE A 333 9.26 14.76 2.45
C PHE A 333 8.94 13.62 3.43
N ASP A 334 7.76 13.01 3.30
CA ASP A 334 7.26 11.91 4.12
C ASP A 334 7.51 10.52 3.49
N LEU A 335 8.31 10.42 2.43
CA LEU A 335 8.57 9.17 1.70
C LEU A 335 9.05 8.03 2.61
N TYR A 336 9.82 8.35 3.65
CA TYR A 336 10.39 7.39 4.59
C TYR A 336 9.59 7.27 5.89
N ASP A 337 8.48 7.98 6.03
CA ASP A 337 7.58 7.84 7.17
C ASP A 337 6.78 6.53 7.04
N ARG A 338 6.66 5.78 8.16
CA ARG A 338 5.89 4.54 8.20
C ARG A 338 4.39 4.75 7.98
N GLU A 339 3.89 5.94 8.29
CA GLU A 339 2.49 6.34 8.10
C GLU A 339 2.26 7.08 6.77
N SER A 340 3.28 7.17 5.92
CA SER A 340 3.19 7.82 4.62
C SER A 340 2.03 7.26 3.78
N ARG A 341 1.31 8.17 3.15
CA ARG A 341 0.19 7.83 2.26
C ARG A 341 0.72 7.44 0.88
N HIS A 342 0.23 6.34 0.33
CA HIS A 342 0.65 5.85 -0.99
C HIS A 342 0.15 6.71 -2.18
N GLY A 343 -0.78 7.63 -1.94
CA GLY A 343 -1.21 8.61 -2.94
C GLY A 343 -1.90 8.06 -4.19
N ILE A 344 -2.41 6.82 -4.15
CA ILE A 344 -3.26 6.26 -5.20
C ILE A 344 -4.70 6.46 -4.81
N LYS A 345 -5.44 7.23 -5.62
CA LYS A 345 -6.88 7.42 -5.47
C LYS A 345 -7.62 6.32 -6.21
N LEU A 346 -8.51 5.64 -5.51
CA LEU A 346 -9.37 4.63 -6.11
C LEU A 346 -10.72 5.23 -6.44
N TYR A 347 -11.14 4.98 -7.67
CA TYR A 347 -12.48 5.23 -8.17
C TYR A 347 -13.14 3.92 -8.59
N VAL A 348 -14.45 3.85 -8.46
CA VAL A 348 -15.27 2.81 -9.08
C VAL A 348 -16.37 3.50 -9.87
N ARG A 349 -16.35 3.30 -11.20
CA ARG A 349 -17.25 3.95 -12.13
C ARG A 349 -17.28 5.49 -11.95
N ARG A 350 -16.06 6.08 -11.86
CA ARG A 350 -15.83 7.54 -11.69
C ARG A 350 -16.28 8.12 -10.36
N VAL A 351 -16.77 7.30 -9.43
CA VAL A 351 -17.08 7.71 -8.06
C VAL A 351 -15.87 7.47 -7.18
N PHE A 352 -15.46 8.50 -6.47
CA PHE A 352 -14.35 8.39 -5.53
C PHE A 352 -14.69 7.45 -4.37
N ILE A 353 -13.81 6.50 -4.12
CA ILE A 353 -13.94 5.50 -3.05
C ILE A 353 -13.02 5.85 -1.89
N MET A 354 -11.73 6.03 -2.16
CA MET A 354 -10.74 6.33 -1.12
C MET A 354 -9.48 6.98 -1.69
N ASP A 355 -8.82 7.77 -0.84
CA ASP A 355 -7.41 8.10 -0.98
C ASP A 355 -6.58 6.96 -0.41
N ASP A 356 -5.31 6.86 -0.82
CA ASP A 356 -4.34 5.97 -0.21
C ASP A 356 -4.73 4.48 -0.27
N ALA A 357 -5.01 4.00 -1.46
CA ALA A 357 -5.32 2.58 -1.70
C ALA A 357 -4.04 1.71 -1.62
N LYS A 358 -3.54 1.48 -0.39
CA LYS A 358 -2.30 0.72 -0.09
C LYS A 358 -2.26 -0.67 -0.70
N GLN A 359 -3.42 -1.28 -0.90
CA GLN A 359 -3.55 -2.61 -1.46
C GLN A 359 -3.18 -2.67 -2.94
N LEU A 360 -3.23 -1.55 -3.67
CA LEU A 360 -3.04 -1.49 -5.12
C LEU A 360 -1.59 -1.34 -5.57
N LEU A 361 -0.68 -0.96 -4.68
CA LEU A 361 0.76 -0.92 -4.94
C LEU A 361 1.56 -1.40 -3.71
N PRO A 362 2.71 -2.07 -3.92
CA PRO A 362 3.61 -2.45 -2.84
C PRO A 362 4.36 -1.23 -2.26
N ASN A 363 4.93 -1.38 -1.06
CA ASN A 363 5.56 -0.27 -0.34
C ASN A 363 6.77 0.31 -1.08
N TYR A 364 7.53 -0.49 -1.82
CA TYR A 364 8.67 0.01 -2.59
C TYR A 364 8.26 0.93 -3.77
N LEU A 365 6.96 0.98 -4.11
CA LEU A 365 6.38 1.91 -5.09
C LEU A 365 5.53 3.02 -4.45
N ARG A 366 5.67 3.27 -3.15
CA ARG A 366 4.89 4.27 -2.40
C ARG A 366 5.06 5.72 -2.88
N PHE A 367 6.07 5.99 -3.69
CA PHE A 367 6.25 7.29 -4.35
C PHE A 367 5.28 7.52 -5.51
N VAL A 368 4.68 6.49 -6.07
CA VAL A 368 3.76 6.61 -7.20
C VAL A 368 2.48 7.35 -6.76
N ARG A 369 2.03 8.27 -7.59
CA ARG A 369 0.81 9.05 -7.42
C ARG A 369 -0.15 8.75 -8.57
N GLY A 370 -1.42 9.05 -8.39
CA GLY A 370 -2.38 8.92 -9.48
C GLY A 370 -3.69 8.28 -9.10
N ILE A 371 -4.35 7.71 -10.09
CA ILE A 371 -5.67 7.11 -9.92
C ILE A 371 -5.75 5.72 -10.55
N ILE A 372 -6.64 4.92 -9.98
CA ILE A 372 -7.15 3.69 -10.60
C ILE A 372 -8.68 3.76 -10.55
N ASP A 373 -9.33 3.55 -11.69
CA ASP A 373 -10.80 3.55 -11.82
C ASP A 373 -11.24 2.20 -12.38
N SER A 374 -11.98 1.44 -11.57
CA SER A 374 -12.45 0.11 -11.94
C SER A 374 -13.95 0.11 -12.25
N ASN A 375 -14.34 -0.63 -13.29
CA ASN A 375 -15.74 -0.86 -13.60
C ASN A 375 -16.35 -2.02 -12.79
N ASP A 376 -15.52 -2.97 -12.37
CA ASP A 376 -15.96 -4.29 -11.89
C ASP A 376 -15.56 -4.60 -10.45
N LEU A 377 -14.79 -3.71 -9.80
CA LEU A 377 -14.30 -3.97 -8.44
C LEU A 377 -15.47 -4.17 -7.48
N PRO A 378 -15.59 -5.35 -6.86
CA PRO A 378 -16.62 -5.58 -5.85
C PRO A 378 -16.31 -4.75 -4.60
N LEU A 379 -17.24 -3.88 -4.25
CA LEU A 379 -17.21 -3.10 -3.02
C LEU A 379 -18.13 -3.74 -1.98
N ASN A 380 -17.84 -3.53 -0.70
CA ASN A 380 -18.80 -3.79 0.35
C ASN A 380 -19.95 -2.75 0.32
N VAL A 381 -20.92 -2.92 1.20
CA VAL A 381 -22.09 -2.02 1.29
C VAL A 381 -21.70 -0.57 1.60
N SER A 382 -20.62 -0.36 2.36
CA SER A 382 -20.06 0.99 2.68
C SER A 382 -19.19 1.57 1.56
N ARG A 383 -19.05 0.84 0.46
CA ARG A 383 -18.12 1.13 -0.65
C ARG A 383 -16.66 1.21 -0.21
N GLU A 384 -16.28 0.42 0.78
CA GLU A 384 -14.90 0.18 1.15
C GLU A 384 -14.38 -1.05 0.41
N ILE A 385 -13.05 -1.11 0.18
CA ILE A 385 -12.43 -2.25 -0.49
C ILE A 385 -12.54 -3.50 0.40
N LEU A 386 -12.92 -4.63 -0.19
CA LEU A 386 -12.76 -5.95 0.42
C LEU A 386 -11.26 -6.27 0.50
N GLN A 387 -10.71 -6.37 1.70
CA GLN A 387 -9.27 -6.40 1.97
C GLN A 387 -8.50 -7.56 1.29
N GLU A 388 -9.15 -8.65 0.91
CA GLU A 388 -8.52 -9.82 0.30
C GLU A 388 -9.33 -10.31 -0.91
N SER A 389 -9.37 -9.50 -1.96
CA SER A 389 -10.03 -9.86 -3.22
C SER A 389 -8.97 -10.24 -4.25
N LYS A 390 -9.19 -11.35 -4.98
CA LYS A 390 -8.37 -11.74 -6.15
C LYS A 390 -8.33 -10.64 -7.21
N ASP A 391 -9.33 -9.80 -7.24
CA ASP A 391 -9.45 -8.69 -8.18
C ASP A 391 -8.45 -7.59 -7.81
N ILE A 392 -8.29 -7.29 -6.52
CA ILE A 392 -7.29 -6.35 -6.02
C ILE A 392 -5.86 -6.86 -6.27
N GLU A 393 -5.61 -8.16 -6.04
CA GLU A 393 -4.31 -8.76 -6.34
C GLU A 393 -3.96 -8.65 -7.82
N ALA A 394 -4.93 -8.92 -8.71
CA ALA A 394 -4.73 -8.80 -10.14
C ALA A 394 -4.49 -7.35 -10.59
N MET A 395 -5.25 -6.39 -10.04
CA MET A 395 -5.05 -4.96 -10.30
C MET A 395 -3.67 -4.48 -9.78
N ARG A 396 -3.27 -4.92 -8.58
CA ARG A 396 -1.94 -4.66 -8.02
C ARG A 396 -0.84 -5.17 -8.95
N ALA A 397 -0.90 -6.45 -9.35
CA ALA A 397 0.08 -7.04 -10.26
C ALA A 397 0.13 -6.30 -11.61
N GLY A 398 -1.02 -5.91 -12.15
CA GLY A 398 -1.13 -5.12 -13.38
C GLY A 398 -0.51 -3.73 -13.23
N SER A 399 -0.75 -3.05 -12.11
CA SER A 399 -0.21 -1.71 -11.83
C SER A 399 1.30 -1.75 -11.63
N VAL A 400 1.81 -2.71 -10.85
CA VAL A 400 3.26 -2.96 -10.69
C VAL A 400 3.93 -3.19 -12.04
N LYS A 401 3.34 -4.06 -12.88
CA LYS A 401 3.86 -4.34 -14.22
C LYS A 401 3.97 -3.08 -15.07
N LYS A 402 2.99 -2.17 -15.00
CA LYS A 402 2.98 -0.92 -15.77
C LYS A 402 4.01 0.08 -15.24
N VAL A 403 4.12 0.25 -13.92
CA VAL A 403 5.12 1.13 -13.31
C VAL A 403 6.54 0.63 -13.62
N LEU A 404 6.82 -0.65 -13.40
CA LEU A 404 8.12 -1.21 -13.74
C LEU A 404 8.41 -1.11 -15.24
N GLY A 405 7.38 -1.25 -16.12
CA GLY A 405 7.55 -1.02 -17.55
C GLY A 405 7.97 0.40 -17.90
N LEU A 406 7.34 1.38 -17.27
CA LEU A 406 7.69 2.80 -17.44
C LEU A 406 9.14 3.06 -16.99
N LEU A 407 9.57 2.44 -15.88
CA LEU A 407 10.94 2.57 -15.38
C LEU A 407 11.97 1.86 -16.28
N ASP A 408 11.63 0.69 -16.84
CA ASP A 408 12.47 -0.01 -17.81
C ASP A 408 12.67 0.84 -19.07
N ASP A 409 11.60 1.45 -19.59
CA ASP A 409 11.64 2.31 -20.78
C ASP A 409 12.55 3.54 -20.53
N LEU A 410 12.46 4.15 -19.33
CA LEU A 410 13.35 5.24 -18.94
C LEU A 410 14.81 4.79 -18.79
N ALA A 411 15.04 3.62 -18.15
CA ALA A 411 16.38 3.11 -17.88
C ALA A 411 17.11 2.70 -19.19
N GLN A 412 16.36 2.27 -20.21
CA GLN A 412 16.88 1.85 -21.49
C GLN A 412 16.88 2.97 -22.55
N SER A 413 16.41 4.16 -22.18
CA SER A 413 16.36 5.28 -23.12
C SER A 413 17.76 5.71 -23.56
N GLU A 414 17.96 5.81 -24.88
CA GLU A 414 19.20 6.29 -25.46
C GLU A 414 19.23 7.83 -25.57
N THR A 415 18.08 8.49 -25.42
CA THR A 415 17.98 9.97 -25.50
C THR A 415 18.56 10.63 -24.26
N ASP A 416 19.13 11.80 -24.41
CA ASP A 416 19.68 12.57 -23.29
C ASP A 416 18.61 12.93 -22.26
N ASP A 417 17.39 13.24 -22.72
CA ASP A 417 16.24 13.51 -21.84
C ASP A 417 15.84 12.27 -21.02
N GLY A 418 15.72 11.11 -21.66
CA GLY A 418 15.39 9.87 -20.96
C GLY A 418 16.44 9.46 -19.93
N LYS A 419 17.73 9.58 -20.28
CA LYS A 419 18.83 9.36 -19.32
C LYS A 419 18.80 10.33 -18.16
N ALA A 420 18.55 11.61 -18.40
CA ALA A 420 18.43 12.62 -17.36
C ALA A 420 17.22 12.36 -16.43
N ARG A 421 16.08 11.96 -17.00
CA ARG A 421 14.90 11.56 -16.21
C ARG A 421 15.18 10.33 -15.35
N PHE A 422 15.82 9.29 -15.90
CA PHE A 422 16.16 8.10 -15.11
C PHE A 422 17.16 8.41 -13.99
N LYS A 423 18.16 9.26 -14.28
CA LYS A 423 19.12 9.74 -13.27
C LYS A 423 18.41 10.50 -12.14
N THR A 424 17.47 11.39 -12.48
CA THR A 424 16.63 12.08 -11.51
C THR A 424 15.79 11.11 -10.68
N PHE A 425 15.13 10.15 -11.35
CA PHE A 425 14.37 9.10 -10.68
C PHE A 425 15.23 8.33 -9.68
N TRP A 426 16.42 7.89 -10.11
CA TRP A 426 17.30 7.11 -9.26
C TRP A 426 17.78 7.88 -8.04
N LYS A 427 18.14 9.14 -8.22
CA LYS A 427 18.54 10.04 -7.13
C LYS A 427 17.46 10.21 -6.07
N GLU A 428 16.21 10.36 -6.49
CA GLU A 428 15.08 10.64 -5.60
C GLU A 428 14.49 9.37 -4.97
N PHE A 429 14.45 8.25 -5.71
CA PHE A 429 13.72 7.05 -5.33
C PHE A 429 14.56 5.77 -5.30
N GLY A 430 15.85 5.84 -5.59
CA GLY A 430 16.71 4.66 -5.70
C GLY A 430 16.75 3.82 -4.42
N GLN A 431 16.83 4.45 -3.24
CA GLN A 431 16.83 3.74 -1.97
C GLN A 431 15.52 2.96 -1.73
N VAL A 432 14.38 3.58 -2.08
CA VAL A 432 13.07 2.92 -1.96
C VAL A 432 12.93 1.78 -2.95
N MET A 433 13.45 1.94 -4.18
CA MET A 433 13.46 0.87 -5.17
C MET A 433 14.25 -0.36 -4.73
N LYS A 434 15.34 -0.18 -3.98
CA LYS A 434 16.15 -1.28 -3.43
C LYS A 434 15.35 -2.16 -2.47
N GLU A 435 14.35 -1.60 -1.75
CA GLU A 435 13.45 -2.36 -0.87
C GLU A 435 12.67 -3.44 -1.66
N GLY A 436 12.36 -3.17 -2.93
CA GLY A 436 11.57 -4.05 -3.78
C GLY A 436 12.19 -5.42 -4.02
N VAL A 437 13.51 -5.55 -3.94
CA VAL A 437 14.21 -6.84 -4.10
C VAL A 437 13.81 -7.84 -2.99
N ALA A 438 13.57 -7.33 -1.77
CA ALA A 438 13.12 -8.13 -0.64
C ALA A 438 11.60 -8.29 -0.59
N GLU A 439 10.85 -7.26 -1.03
CA GLU A 439 9.40 -7.19 -0.91
C GLU A 439 8.66 -7.90 -2.05
N ASP A 440 9.16 -7.84 -3.29
CA ASP A 440 8.50 -8.34 -4.49
C ASP A 440 9.33 -9.43 -5.18
N TYR A 441 9.23 -10.63 -4.63
CA TYR A 441 9.96 -11.79 -5.16
C TYR A 441 9.63 -12.08 -6.63
N ALA A 442 8.39 -11.88 -7.05
CA ALA A 442 7.95 -12.17 -8.41
C ALA A 442 8.62 -11.25 -9.46
N ASN A 443 8.95 -10.02 -9.09
CA ASN A 443 9.57 -9.03 -9.96
C ASN A 443 11.06 -8.77 -9.63
N ARG A 444 11.66 -9.57 -8.73
CA ARG A 444 13.03 -9.36 -8.21
C ARG A 444 14.07 -9.16 -9.31
N GLU A 445 14.10 -10.02 -10.30
CA GLU A 445 15.08 -9.93 -11.42
C GLU A 445 14.88 -8.64 -12.22
N ARG A 446 13.63 -8.26 -12.43
CA ARG A 446 13.29 -7.03 -13.13
C ARG A 446 13.72 -5.80 -12.36
N ILE A 447 13.44 -5.79 -11.05
CA ILE A 447 13.88 -4.73 -10.14
C ILE A 447 15.41 -4.66 -10.12
N ALA A 448 16.10 -5.80 -10.02
CA ALA A 448 17.55 -5.85 -9.99
C ALA A 448 18.22 -5.18 -11.22
N LYS A 449 17.61 -5.26 -12.41
CA LYS A 449 18.07 -4.57 -13.63
C LYS A 449 17.95 -3.04 -13.55
N LEU A 450 17.01 -2.55 -12.75
CA LEU A 450 16.80 -1.11 -12.55
C LEU A 450 17.77 -0.50 -11.53
N LEU A 451 18.40 -1.32 -10.68
CA LEU A 451 19.28 -0.83 -9.62
C LEU A 451 20.53 -0.14 -10.18
N ARG A 452 20.99 0.89 -9.51
CA ARG A 452 22.23 1.60 -9.80
C ARG A 452 23.07 1.72 -8.54
N PHE A 453 24.39 1.68 -8.75
CA PHE A 453 25.37 1.66 -7.69
C PHE A 453 26.56 2.56 -8.05
N VAL A 454 27.39 2.87 -7.07
CA VAL A 454 28.75 3.33 -7.30
C VAL A 454 29.65 2.10 -7.35
N SER A 455 30.67 2.12 -8.19
CA SER A 455 31.68 1.06 -8.24
C SER A 455 33.10 1.62 -8.30
N THR A 456 34.09 0.75 -8.14
CA THR A 456 35.51 1.11 -8.27
C THR A 456 35.95 1.31 -9.71
N HIS A 457 35.07 1.12 -10.69
CA HIS A 457 35.37 1.29 -12.12
C HIS A 457 35.64 2.77 -12.47
N SER A 458 35.00 3.68 -11.78
CA SER A 458 35.18 5.12 -11.99
C SER A 458 35.31 5.86 -10.67
N ASP A 459 35.88 7.09 -10.71
CA ASP A 459 35.93 7.97 -9.55
C ASP A 459 34.60 8.70 -9.27
N SER A 460 33.55 8.39 -10.05
CA SER A 460 32.22 8.97 -9.87
C SER A 460 31.69 8.69 -8.45
N GLU A 461 30.99 9.67 -7.90
CA GLU A 461 30.23 9.52 -6.65
C GLU A 461 28.74 9.23 -6.91
N GLU A 462 28.35 9.25 -8.18
CA GLU A 462 26.98 9.01 -8.58
C GLU A 462 26.69 7.51 -8.70
N GLN A 463 25.51 7.12 -8.28
CA GLN A 463 25.02 5.75 -8.48
C GLN A 463 24.51 5.61 -9.93
N ASP A 464 25.39 5.30 -10.86
CA ASP A 464 25.10 5.20 -12.29
C ASP A 464 25.40 3.80 -12.90
N VAL A 465 26.09 2.95 -12.16
CA VAL A 465 26.45 1.59 -12.59
C VAL A 465 25.32 0.60 -12.32
N SER A 466 24.81 -0.04 -13.37
CA SER A 466 23.89 -1.19 -13.23
C SER A 466 24.61 -2.50 -12.99
N LEU A 467 23.91 -3.51 -12.49
CA LEU A 467 24.46 -4.88 -12.39
C LEU A 467 24.78 -5.47 -13.76
N SER A 468 24.00 -5.12 -14.80
CA SER A 468 24.28 -5.55 -16.18
C SER A 468 25.55 -4.90 -16.74
N ASP A 469 25.81 -3.61 -16.45
CA ASP A 469 27.05 -2.95 -16.83
C ASP A 469 28.26 -3.60 -16.14
N TYR A 470 28.13 -3.94 -14.87
CA TYR A 470 29.16 -4.67 -14.13
C TYR A 470 29.45 -6.02 -14.79
N VAL A 471 28.40 -6.83 -15.05
CA VAL A 471 28.54 -8.15 -15.67
C VAL A 471 29.19 -8.03 -17.05
N GLY A 472 28.83 -7.01 -17.83
CA GLY A 472 29.41 -6.73 -19.15
C GLY A 472 30.91 -6.38 -19.11
N ARG A 473 31.42 -5.89 -17.96
CA ARG A 473 32.85 -5.54 -17.75
C ARG A 473 33.63 -6.60 -16.97
N MET A 474 32.97 -7.69 -16.52
CA MET A 474 33.66 -8.75 -15.81
C MET A 474 34.85 -9.32 -16.63
N LYS A 475 35.93 -9.62 -15.94
CA LYS A 475 37.12 -10.24 -16.57
C LYS A 475 36.87 -11.68 -16.98
N ASP A 476 37.59 -12.12 -17.96
CA ASP A 476 37.59 -13.54 -18.37
C ASP A 476 37.96 -14.43 -17.19
N GLY A 477 37.09 -15.39 -16.87
CA GLY A 477 37.23 -16.26 -15.71
C GLY A 477 36.68 -15.73 -14.41
N GLN A 478 36.17 -14.50 -14.36
CA GLN A 478 35.44 -13.97 -13.20
C GLN A 478 34.06 -14.64 -13.07
N GLU A 479 33.79 -15.23 -11.91
CA GLU A 479 32.55 -15.98 -11.67
C GLU A 479 31.58 -15.26 -10.74
N LYS A 480 32.04 -14.22 -10.05
CA LYS A 480 31.29 -13.52 -8.97
C LYS A 480 31.19 -12.01 -9.22
N ILE A 481 30.12 -11.42 -8.75
CA ILE A 481 29.94 -9.97 -8.62
C ILE A 481 30.43 -9.59 -7.21
N TYR A 482 31.47 -8.78 -7.14
CA TYR A 482 32.07 -8.38 -5.85
C TYR A 482 31.45 -7.08 -5.35
N TYR A 483 31.20 -7.01 -4.03
CA TYR A 483 30.69 -5.82 -3.37
C TYR A 483 31.29 -5.63 -1.97
N VAL A 484 31.32 -4.38 -1.51
CA VAL A 484 31.59 -4.01 -0.11
C VAL A 484 30.42 -3.21 0.45
N THR A 485 30.04 -3.47 1.71
CA THR A 485 29.06 -2.67 2.44
C THR A 485 29.76 -1.78 3.46
N ALA A 486 29.34 -0.50 3.55
CA ALA A 486 29.90 0.46 4.50
C ALA A 486 28.85 1.50 4.94
N ASP A 487 29.15 2.27 6.00
CA ASP A 487 28.24 3.31 6.52
C ASP A 487 28.21 4.59 5.64
N SER A 488 29.18 4.75 4.77
CA SER A 488 29.26 5.89 3.83
C SER A 488 30.09 5.54 2.60
N LEU A 489 29.89 6.30 1.52
CA LEU A 489 30.69 6.14 0.31
C LEU A 489 32.19 6.34 0.57
N THR A 490 32.57 7.30 1.42
CA THR A 490 33.98 7.53 1.80
C THR A 490 34.57 6.32 2.48
N ALA A 491 33.85 5.70 3.43
CA ALA A 491 34.29 4.49 4.10
C ALA A 491 34.39 3.30 3.11
N ALA A 492 33.42 3.15 2.21
CA ALA A 492 33.45 2.12 1.17
C ALA A 492 34.67 2.29 0.26
N LYS A 493 34.95 3.50 -0.23
CA LYS A 493 36.11 3.82 -1.10
C LYS A 493 37.45 3.58 -0.38
N SER A 494 37.51 3.77 0.93
CA SER A 494 38.73 3.64 1.74
C SER A 494 38.92 2.25 2.35
N SER A 495 38.04 1.30 2.07
CA SER A 495 38.08 -0.03 2.68
C SER A 495 39.35 -0.80 2.29
N PRO A 496 40.09 -1.36 3.27
CA PRO A 496 41.28 -2.19 3.02
C PRO A 496 40.97 -3.41 2.14
N HIS A 497 39.76 -3.89 2.16
CA HIS A 497 39.32 -5.03 1.35
C HIS A 497 39.39 -4.79 -0.15
N LEU A 498 39.46 -3.53 -0.58
CA LEU A 498 39.56 -3.17 -2.01
C LEU A 498 40.99 -3.28 -2.57
N GLU A 499 42.02 -3.37 -1.74
CA GLU A 499 43.42 -3.27 -2.16
C GLU A 499 43.80 -4.31 -3.21
N ILE A 500 43.51 -5.60 -2.98
CA ILE A 500 43.79 -6.67 -3.95
C ILE A 500 42.97 -6.53 -5.24
N PHE A 501 41.72 -6.05 -5.12
CA PHE A 501 40.86 -5.86 -6.29
C PHE A 501 41.37 -4.74 -7.19
N ARG A 502 41.89 -3.64 -6.58
CA ARG A 502 42.56 -2.55 -7.29
C ARG A 502 43.84 -3.03 -7.95
N LYS A 503 44.69 -3.79 -7.22
CA LYS A 503 45.94 -4.37 -7.75
C LYS A 503 45.68 -5.27 -8.94
N LYS A 504 44.57 -6.05 -8.90
CA LYS A 504 44.17 -6.98 -9.96
C LYS A 504 43.24 -6.31 -10.99
N ASP A 505 42.92 -5.03 -10.82
CA ASP A 505 41.98 -4.28 -11.66
C ASP A 505 40.63 -5.02 -11.82
N ILE A 506 40.06 -5.48 -10.69
CA ILE A 506 38.75 -6.11 -10.61
C ILE A 506 37.78 -5.10 -10.03
N GLU A 507 36.65 -4.88 -10.71
CA GLU A 507 35.59 -3.97 -10.26
C GLU A 507 34.90 -4.48 -9.00
N VAL A 508 34.60 -3.59 -8.04
CA VAL A 508 33.83 -3.86 -6.83
C VAL A 508 32.71 -2.83 -6.67
N ILE A 509 31.50 -3.28 -6.41
CA ILE A 509 30.35 -2.43 -6.13
C ILE A 509 30.46 -1.89 -4.71
N LEU A 510 30.22 -0.57 -4.55
CA LEU A 510 30.28 0.16 -3.28
C LEU A 510 28.85 0.37 -2.78
N LEU A 511 28.46 -0.32 -1.73
CA LEU A 511 27.14 -0.31 -1.13
C LEU A 511 27.20 0.48 0.18
N PHE A 512 26.46 1.61 0.25
CA PHE A 512 26.51 2.50 1.40
C PHE A 512 25.13 3.02 1.84
N ASP A 513 24.05 2.59 1.18
CA ASP A 513 22.70 2.83 1.65
C ASP A 513 22.33 1.83 2.75
N ARG A 514 21.59 2.27 3.76
CA ARG A 514 21.17 1.37 4.86
C ARG A 514 20.41 0.13 4.38
N VAL A 515 19.66 0.26 3.28
CA VAL A 515 18.88 -0.83 2.69
C VAL A 515 19.76 -1.89 2.01
N ASP A 516 21.03 -1.57 1.68
CA ASP A 516 21.90 -2.45 0.91
C ASP A 516 22.21 -3.78 1.62
N GLU A 517 22.26 -3.80 2.95
CA GLU A 517 22.41 -5.05 3.71
C GLU A 517 21.24 -6.02 3.50
N TRP A 518 20.01 -5.48 3.40
CA TRP A 518 18.82 -6.28 3.07
C TRP A 518 18.78 -6.64 1.57
N LEU A 519 19.25 -5.73 0.73
CA LEU A 519 19.36 -5.98 -0.71
C LEU A 519 20.21 -7.23 -0.97
N VAL A 520 21.46 -7.26 -0.48
CA VAL A 520 22.38 -8.38 -0.73
C VAL A 520 21.95 -9.69 -0.06
N ALA A 521 21.23 -9.61 1.07
CA ALA A 521 20.64 -10.77 1.71
C ALA A 521 19.53 -11.42 0.87
N ASN A 522 18.82 -10.62 0.03
CA ASN A 522 17.72 -11.07 -0.80
C ASN A 522 18.06 -11.20 -2.30
N LEU A 523 19.25 -10.77 -2.72
CA LEU A 523 19.75 -10.89 -4.10
C LEU A 523 21.07 -11.69 -4.10
N PRO A 524 21.04 -13.01 -3.92
CA PRO A 524 22.25 -13.82 -3.86
C PRO A 524 22.96 -13.96 -5.22
N GLU A 525 22.22 -13.76 -6.33
CA GLU A 525 22.76 -13.87 -7.68
C GLU A 525 22.05 -12.91 -8.64
N PHE A 526 22.74 -12.57 -9.72
CA PHE A 526 22.22 -11.80 -10.84
C PHE A 526 22.79 -12.36 -12.16
N GLU A 527 21.93 -12.69 -13.12
CA GLU A 527 22.29 -13.29 -14.42
C GLU A 527 23.25 -14.51 -14.28
N GLY A 528 23.00 -15.37 -13.26
CA GLY A 528 23.80 -16.56 -13.00
C GLY A 528 25.16 -16.29 -12.34
N LYS A 529 25.41 -15.05 -11.90
CA LYS A 529 26.62 -14.66 -11.16
C LYS A 529 26.29 -14.40 -9.70
N HIS A 530 26.97 -15.08 -8.78
CA HIS A 530 26.77 -14.88 -7.34
C HIS A 530 27.34 -13.56 -6.88
N LEU A 531 26.59 -12.85 -6.01
CA LEU A 531 27.08 -11.67 -5.30
C LEU A 531 27.94 -12.12 -4.11
N GLN A 532 29.18 -11.61 -4.03
CA GLN A 532 30.14 -11.96 -3.01
C GLN A 532 30.66 -10.71 -2.28
N SER A 533 30.47 -10.68 -0.97
CA SER A 533 31.09 -9.64 -0.14
C SER A 533 32.60 -9.82 -0.08
N VAL A 534 33.34 -8.74 -0.32
CA VAL A 534 34.82 -8.75 -0.18
C VAL A 534 35.29 -8.73 1.28
N ALA A 535 34.41 -8.44 2.23
CA ALA A 535 34.68 -8.40 3.67
C ALA A 535 34.24 -9.69 4.40
N LYS A 536 33.76 -10.73 3.68
CA LYS A 536 33.29 -11.99 4.28
C LYS A 536 34.03 -13.18 3.73
N GLY A 537 34.29 -14.15 4.61
CA GLY A 537 34.90 -15.44 4.28
C GLY A 537 36.34 -15.34 3.80
N SER A 538 36.88 -16.46 3.32
CA SER A 538 38.18 -16.48 2.64
C SER A 538 38.03 -15.83 1.27
N LEU A 539 39.04 -15.06 0.89
CA LEU A 539 39.10 -14.51 -0.46
C LEU A 539 39.32 -15.64 -1.45
N ASP A 540 38.32 -15.88 -2.29
CA ASP A 540 38.41 -16.85 -3.40
C ASP A 540 38.12 -16.09 -4.70
N LEU A 541 39.19 -15.82 -5.46
CA LEU A 541 39.12 -15.17 -6.75
C LEU A 541 38.96 -16.18 -7.90
N GLY A 542 38.87 -17.48 -7.58
CA GLY A 542 38.67 -18.53 -8.57
C GLY A 542 39.82 -18.60 -9.58
N LYS A 543 39.47 -18.51 -10.90
CA LYS A 543 40.46 -18.56 -11.98
C LYS A 543 41.32 -17.28 -12.11
N LEU A 544 40.98 -16.23 -11.38
CA LEU A 544 41.75 -14.96 -11.34
C LEU A 544 42.88 -15.03 -10.32
N GLU A 545 42.98 -16.10 -9.55
CA GLU A 545 44.03 -16.33 -8.57
C GLU A 545 45.18 -17.12 -9.22
N ASP A 546 46.43 -16.65 -9.01
CA ASP A 546 47.60 -17.34 -9.53
C ASP A 546 47.94 -18.51 -8.57
N GLU A 547 48.25 -19.70 -9.11
CA GLU A 547 48.73 -20.85 -8.36
C GLU A 547 50.00 -20.52 -7.52
N ALA A 548 50.83 -19.59 -8.01
CA ALA A 548 51.98 -19.09 -7.28
C ALA A 548 51.56 -18.34 -6.01
N GLU A 549 50.53 -17.47 -6.08
CA GLU A 549 50.00 -16.74 -4.94
C GLU A 549 49.44 -17.67 -3.86
N LYS A 550 48.73 -18.75 -4.27
CA LYS A 550 48.24 -19.77 -3.30
C LYS A 550 49.35 -20.46 -2.54
N LYS A 551 50.40 -20.88 -3.27
CA LYS A 551 51.56 -21.53 -2.65
C LYS A 551 52.33 -20.59 -1.72
N GLU A 552 52.41 -19.31 -2.10
CA GLU A 552 53.01 -18.26 -1.25
C GLU A 552 52.19 -18.05 0.03
N GLN A 553 50.85 -17.96 -0.07
CA GLN A 553 49.97 -17.83 1.08
C GLN A 553 50.11 -19.03 2.07
N GLU A 554 50.16 -20.26 1.56
CA GLU A 554 50.37 -21.46 2.37
C GLU A 554 51.72 -21.44 3.07
N LYS A 555 52.79 -21.02 2.41
CA LYS A 555 54.13 -20.88 2.95
C LYS A 555 54.17 -19.86 4.08
N GLU A 556 53.69 -18.66 3.79
CA GLU A 556 53.62 -17.54 4.75
C GLU A 556 52.76 -17.90 5.97
N ALA A 557 51.63 -18.62 5.78
CA ALA A 557 50.80 -19.11 6.86
C ALA A 557 51.57 -20.01 7.82
N GLY A 558 52.50 -20.85 7.30
CA GLY A 558 53.39 -21.66 8.10
C GLY A 558 54.43 -20.84 8.89
N GLU A 559 55.04 -19.84 8.24
CA GLU A 559 56.08 -18.99 8.84
C GLU A 559 55.57 -18.02 9.91
N TYR A 560 54.33 -17.59 9.82
CA TYR A 560 53.68 -16.63 10.74
C TYR A 560 52.78 -17.29 11.78
N LYS A 561 52.68 -18.62 11.81
CA LYS A 561 51.77 -19.35 12.69
C LYS A 561 51.99 -19.00 14.16
N GLU A 562 53.22 -18.96 14.63
CA GLU A 562 53.52 -18.61 16.05
C GLU A 562 53.11 -17.19 16.38
N LEU A 563 53.30 -16.25 15.45
CA LEU A 563 52.88 -14.85 15.61
C LEU A 563 51.37 -14.72 15.67
N THR A 564 50.60 -15.37 14.78
CA THR A 564 49.15 -15.32 14.77
C THR A 564 48.55 -15.92 16.03
N GLU A 565 49.10 -17.04 16.54
CA GLU A 565 48.67 -17.64 17.78
C GLU A 565 48.92 -16.71 18.99
N LYS A 566 50.09 -16.04 19.10
CA LYS A 566 50.38 -15.06 20.13
C LYS A 566 49.45 -13.83 20.08
N ILE A 567 49.20 -13.29 18.90
CA ILE A 567 48.26 -12.15 18.74
C ILE A 567 46.85 -12.58 19.18
N LYS A 568 46.42 -13.78 18.81
CA LYS A 568 45.12 -14.33 19.20
C LYS A 568 45.01 -14.48 20.72
N GLU A 569 46.07 -14.95 21.39
CA GLU A 569 46.09 -15.07 22.84
C GLU A 569 45.94 -13.70 23.51
N VAL A 570 46.64 -12.68 23.04
CA VAL A 570 46.56 -11.29 23.56
C VAL A 570 45.16 -10.69 23.36
N LEU A 571 44.56 -10.83 22.16
CA LEU A 571 43.26 -10.27 21.83
C LEU A 571 42.09 -11.06 22.46
N GLY A 572 42.28 -12.34 22.76
CA GLY A 572 41.32 -13.19 23.47
C GLY A 572 39.92 -13.18 22.87
N GLU A 573 38.96 -12.67 23.64
CA GLU A 573 37.56 -12.67 23.26
C GLU A 573 37.17 -11.63 22.16
N GLN A 574 38.11 -10.74 21.79
CA GLN A 574 37.84 -9.70 20.76
C GLN A 574 37.85 -10.28 19.36
N VAL A 575 38.51 -11.39 19.11
CA VAL A 575 38.61 -12.04 17.81
C VAL A 575 38.23 -13.52 17.89
N LYS A 576 37.70 -14.03 16.79
CA LYS A 576 37.46 -15.47 16.58
C LYS A 576 38.75 -16.18 16.23
N ASP A 577 39.54 -15.56 15.35
CA ASP A 577 40.80 -16.09 14.88
C ASP A 577 41.73 -14.96 14.40
N VAL A 578 43.02 -15.28 14.22
CA VAL A 578 44.01 -14.41 13.58
C VAL A 578 44.71 -15.21 12.50
N ARG A 579 44.76 -14.68 11.29
CA ARG A 579 45.41 -15.35 10.15
C ARG A 579 46.11 -14.36 9.24
N ILE A 580 47.03 -14.83 8.44
CA ILE A 580 47.66 -14.01 7.42
C ILE A 580 46.78 -13.93 6.19
N THR A 581 46.94 -12.86 5.39
CA THR A 581 46.26 -12.67 4.15
C THR A 581 47.14 -11.98 3.10
N LEU A 582 46.92 -12.32 1.83
CA LEU A 582 47.51 -11.63 0.69
C LEU A 582 46.53 -10.61 0.05
N ARG A 583 45.32 -10.42 0.66
CA ARG A 583 44.37 -9.40 0.14
C ARG A 583 44.83 -7.98 0.42
N LEU A 584 45.70 -7.78 1.37
CA LEU A 584 46.22 -6.47 1.73
C LEU A 584 47.55 -6.20 1.05
N THR A 585 47.71 -5.00 0.50
CA THR A 585 48.95 -4.52 -0.14
C THR A 585 49.57 -3.33 0.56
N GLU A 586 48.76 -2.50 1.21
CA GLU A 586 49.18 -1.27 1.89
C GLU A 586 48.83 -1.28 3.36
N SER A 587 47.67 -1.83 3.72
CA SER A 587 47.20 -1.89 5.11
C SER A 587 47.86 -3.01 5.92
N PRO A 588 48.10 -2.82 7.22
CA PRO A 588 48.70 -3.83 8.08
C PRO A 588 47.76 -4.98 8.45
N ALA A 589 46.44 -4.68 8.55
CA ALA A 589 45.42 -5.63 8.94
C ALA A 589 44.02 -5.17 8.46
N CYS A 590 43.08 -6.14 8.40
CA CYS A 590 41.66 -5.91 8.23
C CYS A 590 40.84 -6.90 9.06
N LEU A 591 39.55 -6.60 9.23
CA LEU A 591 38.62 -7.51 9.93
C LEU A 591 37.73 -8.22 8.92
N VAL A 592 37.56 -9.53 9.06
CA VAL A 592 36.73 -10.36 8.20
C VAL A 592 35.73 -11.12 9.04
N THR A 593 34.50 -11.26 8.59
CA THR A 593 33.51 -12.16 9.19
C THR A 593 33.38 -13.43 8.37
N GLU A 594 32.89 -14.52 8.97
CA GLU A 594 32.63 -15.75 8.22
C GLU A 594 31.52 -15.51 7.16
N THR A 595 31.47 -16.35 6.15
CA THR A 595 30.55 -16.20 5.02
C THR A 595 29.08 -16.06 5.43
N HIS A 596 28.67 -16.81 6.46
CA HIS A 596 27.29 -16.84 6.94
C HIS A 596 27.04 -15.94 8.16
N ASP A 597 28.08 -15.32 8.70
CA ASP A 597 27.97 -14.43 9.84
C ASP A 597 27.41 -13.06 9.40
N MET A 598 26.84 -12.33 10.37
CA MET A 598 26.40 -10.96 10.16
C MET A 598 27.61 -10.06 9.85
N SER A 599 27.45 -9.13 8.90
CA SER A 599 28.48 -8.11 8.66
C SER A 599 28.60 -7.14 9.85
N GLY A 600 29.79 -6.61 10.09
CA GLY A 600 29.97 -5.59 11.13
C GLY A 600 29.11 -4.35 10.87
N ASN A 601 28.86 -4.01 9.60
CA ASN A 601 27.97 -2.92 9.20
C ASN A 601 26.51 -3.19 9.60
N LEU A 602 25.98 -4.38 9.31
CA LEU A 602 24.63 -4.77 9.70
C LEU A 602 24.47 -4.83 11.23
N GLU A 603 25.47 -5.32 11.95
CA GLU A 603 25.47 -5.33 13.43
C GLU A 603 25.32 -3.91 13.98
N ARG A 604 26.10 -2.94 13.45
CA ARG A 604 26.02 -1.53 13.86
C ARG A 604 24.64 -0.91 13.53
N LEU A 605 24.11 -1.18 12.35
CA LEU A 605 22.78 -0.69 11.95
C LEU A 605 21.68 -1.21 12.89
N LEU A 606 21.69 -2.50 13.23
CA LEU A 606 20.71 -3.09 14.13
C LEU A 606 20.84 -2.56 15.57
N LYS A 607 22.07 -2.37 16.07
CA LYS A 607 22.33 -1.75 17.38
C LYS A 607 21.82 -0.29 17.41
N SER A 608 22.07 0.49 16.35
CA SER A 608 21.57 1.88 16.24
C SER A 608 20.05 1.96 16.22
N ALA A 609 19.38 0.92 15.71
CA ALA A 609 17.94 0.76 15.74
C ALA A 609 17.38 0.23 17.09
N GLY A 610 18.24 0.08 18.11
CA GLY A 610 17.85 -0.38 19.45
C GLY A 610 17.60 -1.89 19.57
N GLN A 611 18.00 -2.67 18.56
CA GLN A 611 17.87 -4.13 18.61
C GLN A 611 19.02 -4.76 19.39
N LYS A 612 18.70 -5.78 20.19
CA LYS A 612 19.72 -6.61 20.86
C LYS A 612 20.28 -7.60 19.86
N VAL A 613 21.53 -7.42 19.47
CA VAL A 613 22.23 -8.30 18.55
C VAL A 613 23.36 -8.98 19.29
N THR A 614 23.55 -10.29 19.05
CA THR A 614 24.73 -11.03 19.56
C THR A 614 25.94 -10.55 18.78
N HIS A 615 26.98 -10.10 19.49
CA HIS A 615 28.22 -9.66 18.86
C HIS A 615 28.90 -10.84 18.13
N THR A 616 29.18 -10.62 16.84
CA THR A 616 29.94 -11.60 16.03
C THR A 616 31.40 -11.27 16.13
N LYS A 617 32.22 -12.21 16.69
CA LYS A 617 33.67 -12.02 16.77
C LYS A 617 34.28 -12.05 15.37
N PRO A 618 35.00 -11.01 14.95
CA PRO A 618 35.64 -10.98 13.64
C PRO A 618 36.92 -11.86 13.65
N ILE A 619 37.40 -12.13 12.45
CA ILE A 619 38.74 -12.71 12.21
C ILE A 619 39.65 -11.53 11.85
N LEU A 620 40.78 -11.42 12.55
CA LEU A 620 41.83 -10.45 12.19
C LEU A 620 42.71 -11.05 11.10
N GLU A 621 42.70 -10.46 9.91
CA GLU A 621 43.64 -10.80 8.85
C GLU A 621 44.81 -9.80 8.84
N ILE A 622 46.05 -10.31 8.86
CA ILE A 622 47.27 -9.49 8.88
C ILE A 622 48.08 -9.64 7.62
N ASN A 623 48.70 -8.56 7.19
CA ASN A 623 49.59 -8.49 6.01
C ASN A 623 51.02 -8.85 6.42
N PRO A 624 51.56 -10.02 6.00
CA PRO A 624 52.89 -10.46 6.41
C PRO A 624 54.03 -9.54 5.91
N TYR A 625 53.79 -8.80 4.84
CA TYR A 625 54.79 -7.91 4.23
C TYR A 625 54.73 -6.47 4.74
N HIS A 626 53.80 -6.15 5.63
CA HIS A 626 53.69 -4.78 6.15
C HIS A 626 54.75 -4.56 7.23
N PRO A 627 55.54 -3.45 7.21
CA PRO A 627 56.61 -3.16 8.15
C PRO A 627 56.18 -3.22 9.63
N MET A 628 54.91 -2.86 9.93
CA MET A 628 54.38 -2.95 11.28
C MET A 628 54.22 -4.39 11.76
N VAL A 629 53.83 -5.31 10.88
CA VAL A 629 53.70 -6.75 11.18
C VAL A 629 55.07 -7.41 11.31
N GLU A 630 56.03 -7.07 10.44
CA GLU A 630 57.40 -7.52 10.57
C GLU A 630 58.05 -7.06 11.87
N ARG A 631 57.80 -5.80 12.26
CA ARG A 631 58.28 -5.28 13.57
C ARG A 631 57.64 -6.03 14.71
N LEU A 632 56.32 -6.29 14.66
CA LEU A 632 55.62 -7.06 15.70
C LEU A 632 56.19 -8.48 15.90
N LYS A 633 56.66 -9.13 14.83
CA LYS A 633 57.30 -10.43 14.87
C LYS A 633 58.58 -10.41 15.74
N ALA A 634 59.30 -9.31 15.80
CA ALA A 634 60.54 -9.11 16.55
C ALA A 634 60.31 -8.43 17.91
N GLU A 635 59.12 -7.99 18.24
CA GLU A 635 58.80 -7.20 19.43
C GLU A 635 58.47 -8.12 20.62
N GLU A 636 59.16 -7.93 21.75
CA GLU A 636 58.92 -8.68 22.99
C GLU A 636 58.30 -7.82 24.10
N THR A 637 58.73 -6.56 24.20
CA THR A 637 58.39 -5.69 25.33
C THR A 637 56.99 -5.08 25.23
N HIS A 638 56.58 -4.63 24.04
CA HIS A 638 55.31 -3.96 23.76
C HIS A 638 54.41 -4.80 22.87
N PHE A 639 54.59 -6.12 22.82
CA PHE A 639 53.84 -7.01 21.92
C PHE A 639 52.33 -6.88 22.10
N ALA A 640 51.85 -6.82 23.34
CA ALA A 640 50.43 -6.67 23.63
C ALA A 640 49.87 -5.34 23.15
N ASP A 641 50.60 -4.22 23.36
CA ASP A 641 50.16 -2.90 22.89
C ASP A 641 50.08 -2.84 21.36
N TRP A 642 51.09 -3.39 20.66
CA TRP A 642 51.07 -3.49 19.19
C TRP A 642 49.94 -4.35 18.68
N SER A 643 49.63 -5.48 19.31
CA SER A 643 48.54 -6.39 18.93
C SER A 643 47.17 -5.68 19.05
N HIS A 644 46.93 -4.95 20.15
CA HIS A 644 45.70 -4.16 20.33
C HIS A 644 45.62 -3.01 19.34
N ILE A 645 46.71 -2.29 19.05
CA ILE A 645 46.72 -1.21 18.08
C ILE A 645 46.42 -1.74 16.68
N LEU A 646 46.97 -2.89 16.31
CA LEU A 646 46.71 -3.53 15.03
C LEU A 646 45.24 -3.86 14.84
N PHE A 647 44.59 -4.41 15.89
CA PHE A 647 43.17 -4.69 15.90
C PHE A 647 42.31 -3.40 15.86
N ASP A 648 42.65 -2.44 16.74
CA ASP A 648 41.91 -1.16 16.83
C ASP A 648 41.97 -0.36 15.53
N GLN A 649 43.14 -0.34 14.84
CA GLN A 649 43.27 0.28 13.52
C GLN A 649 42.43 -0.43 12.45
N ALA A 650 42.42 -1.77 12.43
CA ALA A 650 41.59 -2.53 11.52
C ALA A 650 40.09 -2.24 11.76
N LEU A 651 39.66 -2.15 13.02
CA LEU A 651 38.31 -1.82 13.40
C LEU A 651 37.91 -0.39 12.92
N LEU A 652 38.80 0.59 13.11
CA LEU A 652 38.59 1.97 12.66
C LEU A 652 38.52 2.05 11.12
N ALA A 653 39.38 1.30 10.41
CA ALA A 653 39.37 1.25 8.96
C ALA A 653 38.06 0.67 8.37
N GLU A 654 37.38 -0.22 9.12
CA GLU A 654 36.06 -0.75 8.80
C GLU A 654 34.89 0.17 9.23
N GLY A 655 35.19 1.40 9.71
CA GLY A 655 34.17 2.33 10.21
C GLY A 655 33.62 1.97 11.60
N GLY A 656 34.28 1.04 12.31
CA GLY A 656 33.91 0.66 13.67
C GLY A 656 34.25 1.73 14.71
N GLN A 657 33.65 1.63 15.88
CA GLN A 657 33.94 2.47 17.04
C GLN A 657 34.74 1.66 18.04
N LEU A 658 35.77 2.26 18.62
CA LEU A 658 36.57 1.65 19.67
C LEU A 658 35.78 1.63 20.98
N ASP A 659 35.84 0.50 21.70
CA ASP A 659 35.25 0.40 23.04
C ASP A 659 36.04 1.24 24.06
N ASP A 660 37.39 1.35 23.89
CA ASP A 660 38.28 2.15 24.71
C ASP A 660 39.17 3.10 23.88
N PRO A 661 38.62 4.21 23.37
CA PRO A 661 39.39 5.21 22.59
C PRO A 661 40.55 5.82 23.40
N ALA A 662 40.38 5.99 24.71
CA ALA A 662 41.41 6.57 25.57
C ALA A 662 42.61 5.62 25.72
N GLY A 663 42.37 4.32 25.89
CA GLY A 663 43.39 3.29 25.90
C GLY A 663 44.17 3.20 24.61
N PHE A 664 43.46 3.29 23.45
CA PHE A 664 44.09 3.33 22.13
C PHE A 664 45.08 4.50 21.99
N VAL A 665 44.65 5.73 22.33
CA VAL A 665 45.51 6.92 22.30
C VAL A 665 46.71 6.77 23.25
N LYS A 666 46.49 6.21 24.45
CA LYS A 666 47.55 5.96 25.41
C LYS A 666 48.62 4.98 24.88
N ARG A 667 48.20 3.86 24.30
CA ARG A 667 49.09 2.87 23.68
C ARG A 667 49.91 3.47 22.54
N ILE A 668 49.27 4.24 21.64
CA ILE A 668 49.98 4.95 20.54
C ILE A 668 51.06 5.88 21.12
N ASN A 669 50.71 6.70 22.11
CA ASN A 669 51.65 7.63 22.72
C ASN A 669 52.84 6.92 23.38
N GLN A 670 52.59 5.80 24.06
CA GLN A 670 53.64 4.98 24.67
C GLN A 670 54.61 4.43 23.62
N LEU A 671 54.08 3.92 22.51
CA LEU A 671 54.92 3.42 21.42
C LEU A 671 55.73 4.51 20.73
N PHE A 672 55.16 5.68 20.49
CA PHE A 672 55.95 6.84 19.95
C PHE A 672 57.07 7.27 20.85
N LEU A 673 56.86 7.28 22.18
CA LEU A 673 57.89 7.64 23.14
C LEU A 673 58.98 6.56 23.24
N SER A 674 58.62 5.29 23.14
CA SER A 674 59.60 4.18 23.18
C SER A 674 60.49 4.15 21.93
N THR A 675 59.93 4.53 20.74
CA THR A 675 60.68 4.57 19.49
C THR A 675 61.63 5.79 19.39
N GLY A 676 61.33 6.90 20.08
CA GLY A 676 62.18 8.10 20.12
C GLY A 676 63.44 8.00 20.97
N ASN A 677 63.59 6.97 21.83
CA ASN A 677 64.76 6.77 22.71
C ASN A 677 65.83 5.84 22.11
N THR A 678 65.66 5.37 20.88
CA THR A 678 66.62 4.52 20.14
C THR A 678 67.37 5.24 19.02
N ALA A 679 67.42 6.58 19.04
CA ALA A 679 68.25 7.40 18.11
C ALA A 679 69.53 7.87 18.78
#